data_6ad800c72e2da0d18366e072940c8035
#
_entry.id   6ad800c72e2da0d18366e072940c8035
#
_cell.length_a   1.000
_cell.length_b   1.000
_cell.length_c   1.000
_cell.angle_alpha   90.00
_cell.angle_beta   90.00
_cell.angle_gamma   90.00
#
_symmetry.space_group_name_H-M   'P 1'
#
loop_
_entity.id
_entity.type
_entity.pdbx_description
1 polymer ?
#
loop_
_entity_poly.entity_id
_entity_poly.type
_entity_poly.pdbx_seq_one_letter_code
_entity_poly.pdbx_strand_id
1 'polypeptide(L)'
;LGIVAGVMVGITVFLMLAAASQAFGERSRRSTWNQPVSANPTYLEPDTVLTPATAAITSTTDYYEGRVITVMLVAATPDTSVRVPGSDVVPRPGQYLASPALAELIDSAPADQLGERYGEQVGALSNDAVEGPDSLVAVIGADQSQVLGRQGPGMPPPQVVTELVGHDYASQVWRIVAAIGAIATLVPVLLLIAIVTDLGAAQRAERFATLRLIGATPGQVARIAAAETAATTLLGALLGVVTYLALIPAAARIVINSSRFFPHDLLASPAVIAASVLGTTLGATAVAWWRTRRAGIGPLGASRERSERPPRLRSLLPLLTGLAGLTAVRVVSRGSEVSVTTIGLLLVGSFCLTMLGLLWAGPLLTSWSARLARRGARSAAQVISLGRLAQHPRAAFRAVGGLVIAVYVVTLFAVAITAAVGTAVPTQGAGYLPTTTLYTIAGPSDPAAPADLETAVRRLGDVEGVETVALARMEAPRGSGGSGDSENQDEKQNRAGRLTLSVEDARALGAVDAQSDTGWVSVSSRWLVNAAADPQPAEAPGEGPAPTVLLAGTDGGAGVLERARTLMETSGLNLTMYPITRNDRTAVIATAVENQFATLGYIGILIAAGVSTASLAVSTIASLLARRRVLSLLRLVGMPRDVLRRSVAYETLLPVA
;
A
#
# COMPACT_ATOMS: atom_id res chain seq x y z
N LEU A 1 7.78 -33.77 12.99
CA LEU A 1 6.57 -32.94 12.79
C LEU A 1 6.88 -31.46 12.85
N GLY A 2 7.56 -30.93 13.89
CA GLY A 2 7.86 -29.49 14.02
C GLY A 2 8.63 -28.90 12.85
N ILE A 3 9.67 -29.60 12.33
CA ILE A 3 10.45 -29.13 11.15
C ILE A 3 9.55 -29.07 9.92
N VAL A 4 8.74 -30.10 9.69
CA VAL A 4 7.78 -30.15 8.56
C VAL A 4 6.81 -28.98 8.63
N ALA A 5 6.19 -28.74 9.79
CA ALA A 5 5.26 -27.63 9.98
C ALA A 5 5.92 -26.25 9.80
N GLY A 6 7.12 -26.06 10.34
CA GLY A 6 7.86 -24.79 10.19
C GLY A 6 8.24 -24.50 8.74
N VAL A 7 8.71 -25.51 8.01
CA VAL A 7 9.04 -25.38 6.59
C VAL A 7 7.78 -25.17 5.75
N MET A 8 6.69 -25.90 6.05
CA MET A 8 5.40 -25.73 5.39
C MET A 8 4.93 -24.28 5.48
N VAL A 9 4.84 -23.73 6.69
CA VAL A 9 4.44 -22.32 6.89
C VAL A 9 5.40 -21.37 6.17
N GLY A 10 6.71 -21.62 6.27
CA GLY A 10 7.72 -20.80 5.62
C GLY A 10 7.59 -20.73 4.10
N ILE A 11 7.43 -21.87 3.46
CA ILE A 11 7.24 -21.96 1.99
C ILE A 11 5.90 -21.35 1.57
N THR A 12 4.82 -21.63 2.32
CA THR A 12 3.49 -21.05 2.03
C THR A 12 3.56 -19.52 2.03
N VAL A 13 4.12 -18.93 3.07
CA VAL A 13 4.23 -17.47 3.20
C VAL A 13 5.17 -16.89 2.14
N PHE A 14 6.30 -17.53 1.89
CA PHE A 14 7.24 -17.07 0.85
C PHE A 14 6.60 -17.08 -0.54
N LEU A 15 5.93 -18.17 -0.92
CA LEU A 15 5.26 -18.27 -2.22
C LEU A 15 4.10 -17.27 -2.35
N MET A 16 3.32 -17.08 -1.29
CA MET A 16 2.23 -16.09 -1.28
C MET A 16 2.76 -14.67 -1.50
N LEU A 17 3.89 -14.32 -0.88
CA LEU A 17 4.53 -13.02 -1.07
C LEU A 17 5.14 -12.84 -2.44
N ALA A 18 5.82 -13.87 -2.95
CA ALA A 18 6.40 -13.85 -4.27
C ALA A 18 5.30 -13.70 -5.33
N ALA A 19 4.21 -14.45 -5.18
CA ALA A 19 3.04 -14.38 -6.05
C ALA A 19 2.34 -13.01 -5.95
N ALA A 20 2.14 -12.47 -4.75
CA ALA A 20 1.58 -11.13 -4.57
C ALA A 20 2.44 -10.06 -5.27
N SER A 21 3.78 -10.14 -5.13
CA SER A 21 4.69 -9.21 -5.81
C SER A 21 4.59 -9.30 -7.34
N GLN A 22 4.45 -10.51 -7.88
CA GLN A 22 4.21 -10.72 -9.32
C GLN A 22 2.84 -10.18 -9.75
N ALA A 23 1.79 -10.47 -8.98
CA ALA A 23 0.42 -10.03 -9.24
C ALA A 23 0.31 -8.50 -9.28
N PHE A 24 0.97 -7.79 -8.36
CA PHE A 24 1.05 -6.32 -8.40
C PHE A 24 1.76 -5.81 -9.66
N GLY A 25 2.85 -6.45 -10.07
CA GLY A 25 3.55 -6.11 -11.30
C GLY A 25 2.69 -6.30 -12.55
N GLU A 26 1.98 -7.42 -12.65
CA GLU A 26 1.06 -7.70 -13.75
C GLU A 26 -0.13 -6.73 -13.78
N ARG A 27 -0.72 -6.47 -12.61
CA ARG A 27 -1.80 -5.50 -12.45
C ARG A 27 -1.37 -4.11 -12.91
N SER A 28 -0.21 -3.63 -12.44
CA SER A 28 0.35 -2.35 -12.86
C SER A 28 0.59 -2.31 -14.38
N ARG A 29 1.18 -3.36 -14.95
CA ARG A 29 1.45 -3.43 -16.40
C ARG A 29 0.18 -3.38 -17.24
N ARG A 30 -0.92 -4.04 -16.80
CA ARG A 30 -2.21 -4.02 -17.51
C ARG A 30 -2.91 -2.67 -17.45
N SER A 31 -2.62 -1.82 -16.46
CA SER A 31 -3.29 -0.53 -16.27
C SER A 31 -2.44 0.68 -16.71
N THR A 32 -1.16 0.50 -17.08
CA THR A 32 -0.31 1.64 -17.46
C THR A 32 -0.84 2.45 -18.63
N TRP A 33 -1.49 1.81 -19.58
CA TRP A 33 -2.02 2.46 -20.77
C TRP A 33 -3.14 3.47 -20.49
N ASN A 34 -3.93 3.27 -19.43
CA ASN A 34 -5.03 4.17 -19.07
C ASN A 34 -4.57 5.39 -18.23
N GLN A 35 -3.30 5.45 -17.88
CA GLN A 35 -2.65 6.60 -17.24
C GLN A 35 -1.45 7.02 -18.10
N PRO A 36 -1.68 7.64 -19.26
CA PRO A 36 -0.63 7.94 -20.22
C PRO A 36 0.25 9.06 -19.70
N VAL A 37 1.31 8.70 -19.00
CA VAL A 37 2.41 9.61 -18.65
C VAL A 37 3.62 9.18 -19.46
N SER A 38 3.88 9.84 -20.56
CA SER A 38 5.07 9.59 -21.39
C SER A 38 6.30 10.26 -20.76
N ALA A 39 7.49 9.66 -20.95
CA ALA A 39 8.75 10.30 -20.56
C ALA A 39 9.03 11.59 -21.37
N ASN A 40 8.54 11.65 -22.61
CA ASN A 40 8.60 12.80 -23.49
C ASN A 40 7.21 12.98 -24.12
N PRO A 41 6.25 13.60 -23.43
CA PRO A 41 4.91 13.76 -23.94
C PRO A 41 4.88 14.78 -25.10
N THR A 42 4.19 14.44 -26.18
CA THR A 42 3.76 15.43 -27.16
C THR A 42 2.39 15.93 -26.70
N TYR A 43 2.33 17.17 -26.25
CA TYR A 43 1.08 17.76 -25.78
C TYR A 43 0.17 18.12 -26.96
N LEU A 44 -1.15 17.98 -26.74
CA LEU A 44 -2.14 18.38 -27.69
C LEU A 44 -2.27 19.91 -27.70
N GLU A 45 -2.07 20.53 -28.86
CA GLU A 45 -2.29 21.95 -29.08
C GLU A 45 -3.56 22.18 -29.92
N PRO A 46 -4.20 23.37 -29.87
CA PRO A 46 -5.42 23.65 -30.64
C PRO A 46 -5.27 23.43 -32.16
N ASP A 47 -4.07 23.71 -32.68
CA ASP A 47 -3.76 23.60 -34.13
C ASP A 47 -3.23 22.21 -34.52
N THR A 48 -3.19 21.25 -33.60
CA THR A 48 -2.68 19.90 -33.88
C THR A 48 -3.57 19.19 -34.88
N VAL A 49 -3.00 18.69 -35.96
CA VAL A 49 -3.71 17.86 -36.94
C VAL A 49 -3.46 16.40 -36.63
N LEU A 50 -4.53 15.67 -36.29
CA LEU A 50 -4.48 14.23 -36.09
C LEU A 50 -4.35 13.51 -37.44
N THR A 51 -3.56 12.45 -37.44
CA THR A 51 -3.34 11.58 -38.58
C THR A 51 -3.84 10.17 -38.27
N PRO A 52 -3.99 9.27 -39.26
CA PRO A 52 -4.35 7.88 -38.97
C PRO A 52 -3.40 7.15 -38.00
N ALA A 53 -2.15 7.61 -37.89
CA ALA A 53 -1.17 7.04 -36.97
C ALA A 53 -1.17 7.69 -35.58
N THR A 54 -1.99 8.70 -35.34
CA THR A 54 -2.00 9.46 -34.09
C THR A 54 -3.41 9.57 -33.51
N ALA A 55 -3.48 9.58 -32.17
CA ALA A 55 -4.71 9.89 -31.42
C ALA A 55 -4.43 10.90 -30.32
N ALA A 56 -5.36 11.78 -30.05
CA ALA A 56 -5.32 12.65 -28.89
C ALA A 56 -6.00 11.96 -27.72
N ILE A 57 -5.37 11.97 -26.54
CA ILE A 57 -5.88 11.29 -25.36
C ILE A 57 -5.75 12.17 -24.12
N THR A 58 -6.67 11.97 -23.19
CA THR A 58 -6.57 12.45 -21.81
C THR A 58 -7.21 11.46 -20.85
N SER A 59 -6.65 11.29 -19.68
CA SER A 59 -7.19 10.44 -18.63
C SER A 59 -7.79 11.31 -17.52
N THR A 60 -8.97 10.94 -17.07
CA THR A 60 -9.72 11.64 -16.04
C THR A 60 -10.45 10.64 -15.15
N THR A 61 -11.12 11.11 -14.12
CA THR A 61 -11.81 10.27 -13.15
C THR A 61 -13.26 10.73 -13.03
N ASP A 62 -14.19 9.79 -13.12
CA ASP A 62 -15.60 9.95 -12.80
C ASP A 62 -15.95 9.09 -11.58
N TYR A 63 -17.15 9.29 -11.04
CA TYR A 63 -17.63 8.63 -9.83
C TYR A 63 -19.06 8.17 -9.99
N TYR A 64 -19.37 7.03 -9.40
CA TYR A 64 -20.72 6.56 -9.23
C TYR A 64 -20.88 5.90 -7.85
N GLU A 65 -21.79 6.43 -7.02
CA GLU A 65 -22.00 5.96 -5.64
C GLU A 65 -20.69 5.81 -4.83
N GLY A 66 -19.79 6.79 -4.97
CA GLY A 66 -18.47 6.78 -4.30
C GLY A 66 -17.45 5.80 -4.87
N ARG A 67 -17.80 5.05 -5.94
CA ARG A 67 -16.85 4.21 -6.68
C ARG A 67 -16.14 5.04 -7.74
N VAL A 68 -14.86 4.81 -7.89
CA VAL A 68 -13.98 5.50 -8.84
C VAL A 68 -14.09 4.83 -10.22
N ILE A 69 -14.41 5.60 -11.23
CA ILE A 69 -14.40 5.17 -12.64
C ILE A 69 -13.23 5.88 -13.33
N THR A 70 -12.27 5.11 -13.85
CA THR A 70 -11.19 5.67 -14.67
C THR A 70 -11.73 5.89 -16.07
N VAL A 71 -11.69 7.12 -16.55
CA VAL A 71 -12.19 7.51 -17.87
C VAL A 71 -11.02 7.96 -18.73
N MET A 72 -10.89 7.39 -19.91
CA MET A 72 -9.99 7.85 -20.95
C MET A 72 -10.79 8.42 -22.11
N LEU A 73 -10.58 9.67 -22.44
CA LEU A 73 -11.10 10.28 -23.66
C LEU A 73 -10.11 10.06 -24.79
N VAL A 74 -10.61 9.62 -25.95
CA VAL A 74 -9.82 9.35 -27.14
C VAL A 74 -10.44 10.08 -28.33
N ALA A 75 -9.67 10.96 -28.96
CA ALA A 75 -10.02 11.54 -30.25
C ALA A 75 -9.09 11.00 -31.32
N ALA A 76 -9.64 10.37 -32.35
CA ALA A 76 -8.87 9.76 -33.43
C ALA A 76 -9.59 9.92 -34.78
N THR A 77 -8.85 9.80 -35.85
CA THR A 77 -9.44 9.79 -37.21
C THR A 77 -10.22 8.49 -37.45
N PRO A 78 -11.24 8.47 -38.35
CA PRO A 78 -12.03 7.27 -38.61
C PRO A 78 -11.23 6.06 -39.13
N ASP A 79 -10.08 6.33 -39.73
CA ASP A 79 -9.13 5.35 -40.29
C ASP A 79 -7.90 5.14 -39.39
N THR A 80 -8.02 5.44 -38.10
CA THR A 80 -6.90 5.34 -37.16
C THR A 80 -6.31 3.93 -37.07
N SER A 81 -4.98 3.85 -37.00
CA SER A 81 -4.23 2.64 -36.71
C SER A 81 -3.91 2.48 -35.21
N VAL A 82 -4.18 3.51 -34.40
CA VAL A 82 -4.01 3.44 -32.94
C VAL A 82 -5.02 2.45 -32.38
N ARG A 83 -4.58 1.58 -31.49
CA ARG A 83 -5.44 0.55 -30.89
C ARG A 83 -5.64 0.81 -29.40
N VAL A 84 -6.86 0.56 -28.92
CA VAL A 84 -7.16 0.54 -27.49
C VAL A 84 -6.78 -0.86 -26.95
N PRO A 85 -5.90 -0.96 -25.94
CA PRO A 85 -5.58 -2.26 -25.35
C PRO A 85 -6.83 -2.99 -24.88
N GLY A 86 -6.91 -4.26 -25.23
CA GLY A 86 -8.07 -5.10 -24.88
C GLY A 86 -9.32 -4.90 -25.73
N SER A 87 -9.25 -4.13 -26.82
CA SER A 87 -10.34 -3.98 -27.80
C SER A 87 -9.80 -3.86 -29.21
N ASP A 88 -10.57 -4.35 -30.17
CA ASP A 88 -10.30 -4.16 -31.60
C ASP A 88 -10.99 -2.90 -32.16
N VAL A 89 -11.78 -2.23 -31.35
CA VAL A 89 -12.57 -1.05 -31.76
C VAL A 89 -12.01 0.19 -31.07
N VAL A 90 -11.92 1.30 -31.79
CA VAL A 90 -11.71 2.64 -31.22
C VAL A 90 -13.07 3.36 -31.23
N PRO A 91 -13.58 3.81 -30.08
CA PRO A 91 -14.89 4.44 -30.02
C PRO A 91 -14.88 5.80 -30.71
N ARG A 92 -15.95 6.13 -31.40
CA ARG A 92 -16.19 7.44 -32.03
C ARG A 92 -16.88 8.37 -31.02
N PRO A 93 -16.92 9.69 -31.26
CA PRO A 93 -17.69 10.62 -30.42
C PRO A 93 -19.12 10.12 -30.17
N GLY A 94 -19.53 10.11 -28.89
CA GLY A 94 -20.81 9.55 -28.45
C GLY A 94 -20.82 8.03 -28.23
N GLN A 95 -19.69 7.35 -28.43
CA GLN A 95 -19.53 5.92 -28.22
C GLN A 95 -18.50 5.64 -27.12
N TYR A 96 -18.64 4.49 -26.43
CA TYR A 96 -17.68 4.09 -25.43
C TYR A 96 -17.41 2.59 -25.40
N LEU A 97 -16.26 2.23 -24.80
CA LEU A 97 -15.91 0.88 -24.38
C LEU A 97 -15.92 0.85 -22.86
N ALA A 98 -16.38 -0.25 -22.27
CA ALA A 98 -16.39 -0.43 -20.82
C ALA A 98 -15.61 -1.69 -20.41
N SER A 99 -15.01 -1.66 -19.23
CA SER A 99 -14.57 -2.88 -18.56
C SER A 99 -15.79 -3.75 -18.22
N PRO A 100 -15.63 -5.10 -18.08
CA PRO A 100 -16.78 -5.96 -17.78
C PRO A 100 -17.55 -5.54 -16.53
N ALA A 101 -16.85 -5.15 -15.45
CA ALA A 101 -17.49 -4.68 -14.23
C ALA A 101 -18.23 -3.34 -14.40
N LEU A 102 -17.70 -2.44 -15.24
CA LEU A 102 -18.39 -1.18 -15.52
C LEU A 102 -19.62 -1.39 -16.41
N ALA A 103 -19.54 -2.28 -17.41
CA ALA A 103 -20.69 -2.62 -18.23
C ALA A 103 -21.85 -3.19 -17.38
N GLU A 104 -21.55 -4.13 -16.49
CA GLU A 104 -22.54 -4.69 -15.55
C GLU A 104 -23.13 -3.60 -14.63
N LEU A 105 -22.31 -2.67 -14.19
CA LEU A 105 -22.75 -1.55 -13.36
C LEU A 105 -23.67 -0.61 -14.12
N ILE A 106 -23.32 -0.24 -15.36
CA ILE A 106 -24.13 0.62 -16.23
C ILE A 106 -25.48 -0.04 -16.55
N ASP A 107 -25.49 -1.34 -16.90
CA ASP A 107 -26.70 -2.09 -17.19
C ASP A 107 -27.67 -2.17 -15.99
N SER A 108 -27.12 -2.15 -14.77
CA SER A 108 -27.91 -2.20 -13.53
C SER A 108 -28.33 -0.82 -13.02
N ALA A 109 -27.69 0.25 -13.48
CA ALA A 109 -27.93 1.62 -13.03
C ALA A 109 -29.13 2.26 -13.76
N PRO A 110 -29.89 3.17 -13.10
CA PRO A 110 -30.92 3.96 -13.77
C PRO A 110 -30.32 4.80 -14.90
N ALA A 111 -31.11 4.97 -16.00
CA ALA A 111 -30.70 5.71 -17.19
C ALA A 111 -30.30 7.16 -16.87
N ASP A 112 -31.06 7.82 -15.99
CA ASP A 112 -30.85 9.20 -15.55
C ASP A 112 -29.66 9.39 -14.56
N GLN A 113 -29.03 8.29 -14.14
CA GLN A 113 -27.88 8.33 -13.23
C GLN A 113 -26.58 7.98 -13.95
N LEU A 114 -26.37 6.70 -14.32
CA LEU A 114 -25.16 6.24 -15.00
C LEU A 114 -25.46 5.66 -16.39
N GLY A 115 -26.66 5.10 -16.58
CA GLY A 115 -26.99 4.30 -17.76
C GLY A 115 -26.78 5.01 -19.09
N GLU A 116 -27.10 6.32 -19.20
CA GLU A 116 -26.95 7.12 -20.42
C GLU A 116 -25.79 8.14 -20.37
N ARG A 117 -24.94 8.10 -19.31
CA ARG A 117 -23.90 9.13 -19.09
C ARG A 117 -22.83 9.17 -20.19
N TYR A 118 -22.46 8.02 -20.76
CA TYR A 118 -21.33 7.92 -21.69
C TYR A 118 -21.72 7.71 -23.16
N GLY A 119 -23.01 7.61 -23.45
CA GLY A 119 -23.52 7.39 -24.80
C GLY A 119 -23.74 5.91 -25.15
N GLU A 120 -23.38 5.48 -26.37
CA GLU A 120 -23.60 4.12 -26.88
C GLU A 120 -22.40 3.21 -26.60
N GLN A 121 -22.63 2.06 -25.97
CA GLN A 121 -21.59 1.05 -25.78
C GLN A 121 -21.35 0.27 -27.07
N VAL A 122 -20.14 0.37 -27.63
CA VAL A 122 -19.76 -0.32 -28.88
C VAL A 122 -18.91 -1.57 -28.66
N GLY A 123 -18.52 -1.84 -27.41
CA GLY A 123 -17.75 -3.04 -27.08
C GLY A 123 -17.34 -3.08 -25.60
N ALA A 124 -16.57 -4.12 -25.26
CA ALA A 124 -16.03 -4.29 -23.92
C ALA A 124 -14.49 -4.40 -23.98
N LEU A 125 -13.85 -3.93 -22.92
CA LEU A 125 -12.41 -4.15 -22.68
C LEU A 125 -12.19 -5.58 -22.20
N SER A 126 -11.11 -6.22 -22.66
CA SER A 126 -10.73 -7.55 -22.14
C SER A 126 -10.14 -7.46 -20.73
N ASN A 127 -10.17 -8.57 -20.00
CA ASN A 127 -9.57 -8.68 -18.67
C ASN A 127 -8.06 -8.41 -18.66
N ASP A 128 -7.38 -8.56 -19.81
CA ASP A 128 -5.95 -8.30 -19.94
C ASP A 128 -5.60 -6.81 -20.02
N ALA A 129 -6.61 -5.95 -20.16
CA ALA A 129 -6.46 -4.50 -20.21
C ALA A 129 -6.91 -3.79 -18.93
N VAL A 130 -7.31 -4.52 -17.89
CA VAL A 130 -7.79 -3.95 -16.64
C VAL A 130 -7.00 -4.45 -15.44
N GLU A 131 -6.96 -3.65 -14.37
CA GLU A 131 -6.21 -3.97 -13.15
C GLU A 131 -6.71 -5.25 -12.46
N GLY A 132 -8.00 -5.47 -12.46
CA GLY A 132 -8.63 -6.62 -11.83
C GLY A 132 -10.11 -6.74 -12.20
N PRO A 133 -10.78 -7.80 -11.72
CA PRO A 133 -12.16 -8.12 -12.13
C PRO A 133 -13.19 -7.05 -11.77
N ASP A 134 -12.94 -6.23 -10.75
CA ASP A 134 -13.86 -5.19 -10.28
C ASP A 134 -13.49 -3.78 -10.79
N SER A 135 -12.47 -3.67 -11.65
CA SER A 135 -11.98 -2.38 -12.15
C SER A 135 -13.01 -1.72 -13.07
N LEU A 136 -13.36 -0.46 -12.76
CA LEU A 136 -14.28 0.35 -13.53
C LEU A 136 -13.48 1.26 -14.46
N VAL A 137 -13.44 0.91 -15.75
CA VAL A 137 -12.70 1.66 -16.77
C VAL A 137 -13.61 1.91 -17.96
N ALA A 138 -13.68 3.17 -18.39
CA ALA A 138 -14.36 3.60 -19.62
C ALA A 138 -13.34 4.19 -20.60
N VAL A 139 -13.44 3.86 -21.87
CA VAL A 139 -12.78 4.57 -22.96
C VAL A 139 -13.85 5.21 -23.81
N ILE A 140 -13.87 6.53 -23.85
CA ILE A 140 -14.92 7.31 -24.49
C ILE A 140 -14.35 7.97 -25.73
N GLY A 141 -15.03 7.79 -26.87
CA GLY A 141 -14.73 8.54 -28.07
C GLY A 141 -15.16 9.99 -27.91
N ALA A 142 -14.28 10.90 -28.23
CA ALA A 142 -14.50 12.33 -28.07
C ALA A 142 -13.99 13.10 -29.29
N ASP A 143 -14.47 14.32 -29.45
CA ASP A 143 -13.87 15.27 -30.37
C ASP A 143 -12.57 15.84 -29.82
N GLN A 144 -11.66 16.28 -30.68
CA GLN A 144 -10.38 16.87 -30.26
C GLN A 144 -10.57 18.06 -29.33
N SER A 145 -11.57 18.88 -29.53
CA SER A 145 -11.93 20.01 -28.67
C SER A 145 -12.34 19.57 -27.26
N GLN A 146 -13.07 18.45 -27.14
CA GLN A 146 -13.45 17.88 -25.85
C GLN A 146 -12.23 17.32 -25.10
N VAL A 147 -11.30 16.63 -25.82
CA VAL A 147 -10.06 16.16 -25.22
C VAL A 147 -9.20 17.34 -24.75
N LEU A 148 -9.09 18.40 -25.57
CA LEU A 148 -8.34 19.60 -25.23
C LEU A 148 -8.99 20.36 -24.05
N GLY A 149 -10.30 20.38 -23.94
CA GLY A 149 -11.06 21.03 -22.87
C GLY A 149 -10.84 20.39 -21.49
N ARG A 150 -10.51 19.10 -21.43
CA ARG A 150 -10.28 18.37 -20.17
C ARG A 150 -8.89 18.67 -19.55
N GLN A 151 -8.65 19.94 -19.25
CA GLN A 151 -7.40 20.44 -18.65
C GLN A 151 -7.67 20.94 -17.22
N GLY A 152 -8.14 20.09 -16.33
CA GLY A 152 -8.39 20.46 -14.93
C GLY A 152 -7.09 20.64 -14.10
N PRO A 153 -7.14 21.41 -13.00
CA PRO A 153 -6.00 21.58 -12.10
C PRO A 153 -5.53 20.22 -11.52
N GLY A 154 -4.26 19.91 -11.73
CA GLY A 154 -3.65 18.66 -11.25
C GLY A 154 -3.88 17.45 -12.14
N MET A 155 -4.51 17.60 -13.31
CA MET A 155 -4.57 16.57 -14.34
C MET A 155 -3.36 16.68 -15.28
N PRO A 156 -2.88 15.54 -15.81
CA PRO A 156 -1.89 15.58 -16.88
C PRO A 156 -2.52 16.26 -18.11
N PRO A 157 -1.78 17.15 -18.78
CA PRO A 157 -2.30 17.79 -20.00
C PRO A 157 -2.57 16.74 -21.08
N PRO A 158 -3.56 16.98 -21.97
CA PRO A 158 -3.85 16.11 -23.09
C PRO A 158 -2.63 15.87 -23.97
N GLN A 159 -2.47 14.65 -24.45
CA GLN A 159 -1.31 14.20 -25.21
C GLN A 159 -1.71 13.63 -26.57
N VAL A 160 -0.78 13.75 -27.53
CA VAL A 160 -0.87 13.04 -28.81
C VAL A 160 0.01 11.80 -28.75
N VAL A 161 -0.57 10.67 -29.03
CA VAL A 161 0.11 9.36 -28.96
C VAL A 161 -0.02 8.60 -30.29
N THR A 162 0.98 7.81 -30.58
CA THR A 162 0.96 6.83 -31.68
C THR A 162 0.56 5.44 -31.20
N GLU A 163 0.70 5.20 -29.89
CA GLU A 163 0.38 3.94 -29.25
C GLU A 163 -0.02 4.22 -27.81
N LEU A 164 -1.04 3.51 -27.29
CA LEU A 164 -1.48 3.61 -25.92
C LEU A 164 -0.57 2.80 -25.00
N VAL A 165 0.56 3.38 -24.65
CA VAL A 165 1.55 2.82 -23.71
C VAL A 165 1.80 3.81 -22.59
N GLY A 166 1.59 3.40 -21.37
CA GLY A 166 1.86 4.24 -20.21
C GLY A 166 3.25 4.00 -19.62
N HIS A 167 3.76 4.98 -18.89
CA HIS A 167 4.98 4.83 -18.09
C HIS A 167 4.63 4.32 -16.69
N ASP A 168 5.34 3.28 -16.27
CA ASP A 168 5.11 2.61 -15.00
C ASP A 168 5.81 3.33 -13.82
N TYR A 169 5.44 4.59 -13.56
CA TYR A 169 5.94 5.33 -12.37
C TYR A 169 5.42 4.73 -11.07
N ALA A 170 4.20 4.25 -11.06
CA ALA A 170 3.58 3.64 -9.89
C ALA A 170 4.33 2.36 -9.48
N SER A 171 4.84 1.57 -10.42
CA SER A 171 5.57 0.34 -10.13
C SER A 171 6.86 0.55 -9.34
N GLN A 172 7.51 1.69 -9.46
CA GLN A 172 8.74 1.95 -8.68
C GLN A 172 8.42 2.06 -7.19
N VAL A 173 7.38 2.82 -6.83
CA VAL A 173 6.93 2.94 -5.44
C VAL A 173 6.43 1.60 -4.92
N TRP A 174 5.64 0.88 -5.73
CA TRP A 174 5.11 -0.44 -5.38
C TRP A 174 6.21 -1.49 -5.21
N ARG A 175 7.26 -1.48 -6.03
CA ARG A 175 8.43 -2.36 -5.85
C ARG A 175 9.13 -2.11 -4.51
N ILE A 176 9.25 -0.86 -4.07
CA ILE A 176 9.83 -0.51 -2.78
C ILE A 176 8.96 -1.05 -1.63
N VAL A 177 7.65 -0.81 -1.70
CA VAL A 177 6.69 -1.30 -0.69
C VAL A 177 6.67 -2.82 -0.64
N ALA A 178 6.62 -3.49 -1.80
CA ALA A 178 6.67 -4.94 -1.90
C ALA A 178 7.99 -5.51 -1.36
N ALA A 179 9.13 -4.87 -1.62
CA ALA A 179 10.41 -5.28 -1.09
C ALA A 179 10.45 -5.19 0.45
N ILE A 180 9.94 -4.09 1.03
CA ILE A 180 9.83 -3.93 2.48
C ILE A 180 8.92 -5.01 3.07
N GLY A 181 7.74 -5.23 2.48
CA GLY A 181 6.80 -6.27 2.89
C GLY A 181 7.39 -7.67 2.82
N ALA A 182 8.08 -7.99 1.73
CA ALA A 182 8.76 -9.27 1.55
C ALA A 182 9.85 -9.51 2.61
N ILE A 183 10.68 -8.51 2.88
CA ILE A 183 11.74 -8.60 3.90
C ILE A 183 11.12 -8.71 5.29
N ALA A 184 10.10 -7.90 5.58
CA ALA A 184 9.39 -7.88 6.86
C ALA A 184 8.81 -9.24 7.23
N THR A 185 8.36 -10.00 6.25
CA THR A 185 7.75 -11.33 6.44
C THR A 185 8.75 -12.47 6.31
N LEU A 186 9.73 -12.36 5.41
CA LEU A 186 10.73 -13.39 5.17
C LEU A 186 11.63 -13.61 6.39
N VAL A 187 12.05 -12.54 7.09
CA VAL A 187 12.99 -12.66 8.22
C VAL A 187 12.38 -13.40 9.41
N PRO A 188 11.14 -13.13 9.88
CA PRO A 188 10.49 -13.95 10.91
C PRO A 188 10.34 -15.42 10.51
N VAL A 189 10.03 -15.69 9.23
CA VAL A 189 9.91 -17.05 8.69
C VAL A 189 11.25 -17.78 8.73
N LEU A 190 12.33 -17.13 8.29
CA LEU A 190 13.68 -17.70 8.35
C LEU A 190 14.11 -17.99 9.81
N LEU A 191 13.74 -17.09 10.74
CA LEU A 191 13.98 -17.33 12.17
C LEU A 191 13.20 -18.52 12.69
N LEU A 192 11.93 -18.65 12.33
CA LEU A 192 11.11 -19.82 12.69
C LEU A 192 11.77 -21.11 12.19
N ILE A 193 12.17 -21.15 10.92
CA ILE A 193 12.86 -22.31 10.33
C ILE A 193 14.17 -22.60 11.09
N ALA A 194 14.95 -21.58 11.42
CA ALA A 194 16.19 -21.74 12.17
C ALA A 194 15.96 -22.32 13.58
N ILE A 195 14.96 -21.81 14.32
CA ILE A 195 14.60 -22.28 15.67
C ILE A 195 14.14 -23.73 15.62
N VAL A 196 13.27 -24.09 14.68
CA VAL A 196 12.72 -25.45 14.53
C VAL A 196 13.83 -26.43 14.13
N THR A 197 14.76 -26.00 13.27
CA THR A 197 15.92 -26.82 12.85
C THR A 197 16.89 -27.05 14.01
N ASP A 198 17.16 -26.02 14.82
CA ASP A 198 18.01 -26.12 16.00
C ASP A 198 17.39 -27.07 17.06
N LEU A 199 16.07 -27.06 17.24
CA LEU A 199 15.37 -28.00 18.12
C LEU A 199 15.55 -29.45 17.65
N GLY A 200 15.37 -29.72 16.37
CA GLY A 200 15.58 -31.02 15.77
C GLY A 200 17.05 -31.50 15.91
N ALA A 201 18.02 -30.58 15.83
CA ALA A 201 19.43 -30.91 16.01
C ALA A 201 19.76 -31.31 17.46
N ALA A 202 19.19 -30.66 18.47
CA ALA A 202 19.37 -31.00 19.87
C ALA A 202 18.85 -32.40 20.22
N GLN A 203 17.65 -32.76 19.71
CA GLN A 203 17.08 -34.12 19.90
C GLN A 203 17.91 -35.22 19.20
N ARG A 204 18.54 -34.90 18.08
CA ARG A 204 19.39 -35.82 17.31
C ARG A 204 20.79 -35.98 17.89
N ALA A 205 21.28 -34.98 18.63
CA ALA A 205 22.62 -35.01 19.21
C ALA A 205 22.83 -36.24 20.10
N GLU A 206 21.85 -36.65 20.87
CA GLU A 206 21.88 -37.83 21.73
C GLU A 206 21.97 -39.14 20.91
N ARG A 207 21.19 -39.25 19.83
CA ARG A 207 21.28 -40.38 18.88
C ARG A 207 22.61 -40.41 18.14
N PHE A 208 23.14 -39.27 17.75
CA PHE A 208 24.42 -39.19 17.05
C PHE A 208 25.60 -39.50 17.98
N ALA A 209 25.49 -39.20 19.27
CA ALA A 209 26.47 -39.60 20.26
C ALA A 209 26.49 -41.14 20.40
N THR A 210 25.33 -41.82 20.47
CA THR A 210 25.27 -43.30 20.53
C THR A 210 25.81 -43.95 19.26
N LEU A 211 25.50 -43.42 18.07
CA LEU A 211 26.07 -43.92 16.81
C LEU A 211 27.59 -43.82 16.75
N ARG A 212 28.18 -42.77 17.33
CA ARG A 212 29.65 -42.60 17.45
C ARG A 212 30.26 -43.57 18.44
N LEU A 213 29.58 -43.87 19.54
CA LEU A 213 30.04 -44.88 20.48
C LEU A 213 30.09 -46.29 19.85
N ILE A 214 29.25 -46.57 18.87
CA ILE A 214 29.23 -47.83 18.10
C ILE A 214 30.23 -47.80 16.92
N GLY A 215 30.99 -46.68 16.74
CA GLY A 215 32.08 -46.58 15.76
C GLY A 215 31.75 -45.82 14.46
N ALA A 216 30.60 -45.14 14.37
CA ALA A 216 30.30 -44.36 13.20
C ALA A 216 31.24 -43.16 13.01
N THR A 217 31.75 -42.96 11.79
CA THR A 217 32.62 -41.83 11.45
C THR A 217 31.82 -40.49 11.41
N PRO A 218 32.48 -39.35 11.67
CA PRO A 218 31.82 -38.03 11.57
C PRO A 218 31.13 -37.77 10.23
N GLY A 219 31.72 -38.30 9.14
CA GLY A 219 31.16 -38.19 7.80
C GLY A 219 29.86 -39.01 7.61
N GLN A 220 29.80 -40.22 8.17
CA GLN A 220 28.61 -41.05 8.14
C GLN A 220 27.46 -40.41 8.93
N VAL A 221 27.72 -39.91 10.12
CA VAL A 221 26.74 -39.21 10.94
C VAL A 221 26.24 -37.94 10.24
N ALA A 222 27.13 -37.18 9.57
CA ALA A 222 26.75 -35.99 8.81
C ALA A 222 25.87 -36.34 7.61
N ARG A 223 26.11 -37.46 6.90
CA ARG A 223 25.25 -37.92 5.78
C ARG A 223 23.88 -38.35 6.27
N ILE A 224 23.80 -39.07 7.38
CA ILE A 224 22.51 -39.47 7.99
C ILE A 224 21.69 -38.20 8.38
N ALA A 225 22.34 -37.23 9.05
CA ALA A 225 21.71 -35.99 9.44
C ALA A 225 21.22 -35.17 8.22
N ALA A 226 22.04 -35.17 7.15
CA ALA A 226 21.67 -34.50 5.89
C ALA A 226 20.47 -35.16 5.22
N ALA A 227 20.45 -36.50 5.10
CA ALA A 227 19.35 -37.24 4.48
C ALA A 227 18.02 -37.09 5.27
N GLU A 228 18.07 -37.16 6.60
CA GLU A 228 16.89 -36.94 7.45
C GLU A 228 16.37 -35.52 7.33
N THR A 229 17.27 -34.53 7.26
CA THR A 229 16.90 -33.12 7.07
C THR A 229 16.33 -32.90 5.67
N ALA A 230 16.93 -33.47 4.63
CA ALA A 230 16.44 -33.40 3.26
C ALA A 230 15.01 -33.93 3.14
N ALA A 231 14.77 -35.13 3.67
CA ALA A 231 13.44 -35.77 3.62
C ALA A 231 12.36 -34.94 4.36
N THR A 232 12.66 -34.48 5.57
CA THR A 232 11.71 -33.69 6.37
C THR A 232 11.47 -32.30 5.80
N THR A 233 12.51 -31.65 5.23
CA THR A 233 12.39 -30.33 4.60
C THR A 233 11.64 -30.43 3.28
N LEU A 234 11.93 -31.44 2.45
CA LEU A 234 11.24 -31.67 1.19
C LEU A 234 9.73 -31.92 1.42
N LEU A 235 9.39 -32.78 2.39
CA LEU A 235 7.99 -33.03 2.75
C LEU A 235 7.30 -31.74 3.22
N GLY A 236 7.97 -30.96 4.09
CA GLY A 236 7.44 -29.67 4.54
C GLY A 236 7.27 -28.67 3.40
N ALA A 237 8.22 -28.62 2.46
CA ALA A 237 8.16 -27.74 1.31
C ALA A 237 7.01 -28.12 0.35
N LEU A 238 6.84 -29.39 0.07
CA LEU A 238 5.73 -29.88 -0.77
C LEU A 238 4.36 -29.60 -0.13
N LEU A 239 4.22 -29.84 1.17
CA LEU A 239 3.01 -29.48 1.90
C LEU A 239 2.79 -27.94 1.89
N GLY A 240 3.87 -27.17 1.96
CA GLY A 240 3.80 -25.71 1.83
C GLY A 240 3.29 -25.25 0.47
N VAL A 241 3.74 -25.87 -0.62
CA VAL A 241 3.20 -25.61 -1.96
C VAL A 241 1.71 -25.95 -2.05
N VAL A 242 1.30 -27.12 -1.54
CA VAL A 242 -0.14 -27.52 -1.53
C VAL A 242 -0.98 -26.52 -0.73
N THR A 243 -0.51 -26.11 0.44
CA THR A 243 -1.21 -25.11 1.27
C THR A 243 -1.28 -23.76 0.57
N TYR A 244 -0.21 -23.33 -0.08
CA TYR A 244 -0.19 -22.11 -0.88
C TYR A 244 -1.24 -22.13 -1.99
N LEU A 245 -1.28 -23.20 -2.80
CA LEU A 245 -2.26 -23.34 -3.88
C LEU A 245 -3.70 -23.37 -3.35
N ALA A 246 -3.95 -24.02 -2.20
CA ALA A 246 -5.25 -24.04 -1.54
C ALA A 246 -5.69 -22.66 -1.00
N LEU A 247 -4.75 -21.77 -0.69
CA LEU A 247 -5.05 -20.42 -0.18
C LEU A 247 -5.29 -19.39 -1.29
N ILE A 248 -4.91 -19.65 -2.54
CA ILE A 248 -5.08 -18.70 -3.67
C ILE A 248 -6.52 -18.20 -3.81
N PRO A 249 -7.58 -19.06 -3.78
CA PRO A 249 -8.95 -18.58 -3.93
C PRO A 249 -9.39 -17.63 -2.80
N ALA A 250 -8.86 -17.83 -1.59
CA ALA A 250 -9.13 -16.94 -0.45
C ALA A 250 -8.38 -15.62 -0.59
N ALA A 251 -7.11 -15.66 -1.00
CA ALA A 251 -6.29 -14.48 -1.23
C ALA A 251 -6.84 -13.62 -2.38
N ALA A 252 -7.32 -14.22 -3.45
CA ALA A 252 -7.92 -13.52 -4.59
C ALA A 252 -9.20 -12.73 -4.22
N ARG A 253 -9.87 -13.07 -3.12
CA ARG A 253 -11.06 -12.31 -2.64
C ARG A 253 -10.71 -11.04 -1.88
N ILE A 254 -9.45 -10.83 -1.54
CA ILE A 254 -9.02 -9.62 -0.84
C ILE A 254 -9.07 -8.45 -1.81
N VAL A 255 -9.85 -7.43 -1.46
CA VAL A 255 -9.95 -6.19 -2.25
C VAL A 255 -8.78 -5.28 -1.88
N ILE A 256 -7.99 -4.89 -2.89
CA ILE A 256 -6.90 -3.92 -2.75
C ILE A 256 -7.04 -2.92 -3.89
N ASN A 257 -7.06 -1.64 -3.58
CA ASN A 257 -7.28 -0.57 -4.57
C ASN A 257 -8.61 -0.75 -5.35
N SER A 258 -9.70 -0.92 -4.60
CA SER A 258 -11.07 -1.04 -5.12
C SER A 258 -11.32 -2.25 -6.04
N SER A 259 -10.34 -3.15 -6.23
CA SER A 259 -10.50 -4.36 -7.04
C SER A 259 -9.81 -5.57 -6.43
N ARG A 260 -10.36 -6.76 -6.67
CA ARG A 260 -9.78 -8.05 -6.34
C ARG A 260 -8.64 -8.39 -7.32
N PHE A 261 -7.90 -9.44 -7.01
CA PHE A 261 -6.94 -10.02 -7.96
C PHE A 261 -7.60 -11.10 -8.81
N PHE A 262 -7.16 -11.24 -10.04
CA PHE A 262 -7.46 -12.46 -10.78
C PHE A 262 -6.72 -13.64 -10.14
N PRO A 263 -7.37 -14.80 -9.93
CA PRO A 263 -6.72 -15.96 -9.30
C PRO A 263 -5.44 -16.42 -10.01
N HIS A 264 -5.36 -16.26 -11.34
CA HIS A 264 -4.18 -16.64 -12.11
C HIS A 264 -2.97 -15.73 -11.87
N ASP A 265 -3.18 -14.46 -11.49
CA ASP A 265 -2.08 -13.54 -11.15
C ASP A 265 -1.35 -13.98 -9.88
N LEU A 266 -2.08 -14.62 -8.95
CA LEU A 266 -1.54 -15.15 -7.71
C LEU A 266 -0.87 -16.53 -7.87
N LEU A 267 -0.73 -17.04 -9.09
CA LEU A 267 0.03 -18.24 -9.38
C LEU A 267 1.50 -17.88 -9.61
N ALA A 268 2.35 -18.22 -8.65
CA ALA A 268 3.80 -18.10 -8.82
C ALA A 268 4.28 -18.95 -9.99
N SER A 269 5.24 -18.45 -10.75
CA SER A 269 5.81 -19.21 -11.87
C SER A 269 6.37 -20.56 -11.40
N PRO A 270 6.27 -21.63 -12.21
CA PRO A 270 6.81 -22.95 -11.86
C PRO A 270 8.29 -22.91 -11.48
N ALA A 271 9.06 -21.98 -12.08
CA ALA A 271 10.46 -21.76 -11.75
C ALA A 271 10.66 -21.25 -10.31
N VAL A 272 9.82 -20.31 -9.84
CA VAL A 272 9.86 -19.78 -8.47
C VAL A 272 9.45 -20.87 -7.48
N ILE A 273 8.43 -21.66 -7.78
CA ILE A 273 8.00 -22.81 -6.94
C ILE A 273 9.14 -23.82 -6.84
N ALA A 274 9.72 -24.25 -7.96
CA ALA A 274 10.83 -25.20 -7.99
C ALA A 274 12.07 -24.64 -7.24
N ALA A 275 12.44 -23.40 -7.50
CA ALA A 275 13.56 -22.74 -6.84
C ALA A 275 13.36 -22.63 -5.32
N SER A 276 12.15 -22.34 -4.84
CA SER A 276 11.84 -22.28 -3.42
C SER A 276 11.94 -23.64 -2.73
N VAL A 277 11.39 -24.71 -3.34
CA VAL A 277 11.46 -26.08 -2.82
C VAL A 277 12.89 -26.60 -2.83
N LEU A 278 13.60 -26.49 -3.94
CA LEU A 278 14.98 -26.96 -4.09
C LEU A 278 15.93 -26.13 -3.22
N GLY A 279 15.82 -24.80 -3.26
CA GLY A 279 16.69 -23.89 -2.51
C GLY A 279 16.57 -24.12 -1.01
N THR A 280 15.34 -24.25 -0.49
CA THR A 280 15.11 -24.52 0.94
C THR A 280 15.61 -25.90 1.33
N THR A 281 15.33 -26.93 0.53
CA THR A 281 15.76 -28.31 0.80
C THR A 281 17.27 -28.45 0.75
N LEU A 282 17.93 -27.93 -0.30
CA LEU A 282 19.38 -27.99 -0.45
C LEU A 282 20.08 -27.12 0.61
N GLY A 283 19.57 -25.92 0.88
CA GLY A 283 20.10 -25.03 1.90
C GLY A 283 20.05 -25.64 3.31
N ALA A 284 18.90 -26.15 3.71
CA ALA A 284 18.74 -26.82 5.01
C ALA A 284 19.62 -28.06 5.13
N THR A 285 19.72 -28.86 4.06
CA THR A 285 20.56 -30.05 3.99
C THR A 285 22.06 -29.69 4.11
N ALA A 286 22.50 -28.69 3.37
CA ALA A 286 23.89 -28.22 3.41
C ALA A 286 24.27 -27.67 4.79
N VAL A 287 23.38 -26.90 5.42
CA VAL A 287 23.57 -26.37 6.78
C VAL A 287 23.65 -27.53 7.80
N ALA A 288 22.74 -28.50 7.70
CA ALA A 288 22.75 -29.66 8.61
C ALA A 288 24.02 -30.49 8.46
N TRP A 289 24.44 -30.75 7.21
CA TRP A 289 25.69 -31.48 6.93
C TRP A 289 26.92 -30.73 7.46
N TRP A 290 27.04 -29.44 7.18
CA TRP A 290 28.16 -28.61 7.57
C TRP A 290 28.27 -28.45 9.11
N ARG A 291 27.15 -28.21 9.80
CA ARG A 291 27.08 -28.10 11.26
C ARG A 291 27.47 -29.43 11.92
N THR A 292 26.94 -30.56 11.44
CA THR A 292 27.24 -31.89 12.01
C THR A 292 28.70 -32.28 11.78
N ARG A 293 29.26 -31.91 10.61
CA ARG A 293 30.68 -32.17 10.30
C ARG A 293 31.62 -31.30 11.15
N ARG A 294 31.28 -30.01 11.38
CA ARG A 294 32.07 -29.08 12.20
C ARG A 294 31.86 -29.26 13.71
N ALA A 295 30.75 -29.80 14.13
CA ALA A 295 30.55 -30.15 15.53
C ALA A 295 31.46 -31.33 15.88
N GLY A 296 32.73 -31.09 16.05
CA GLY A 296 33.75 -32.06 16.56
C GLY A 296 33.38 -32.51 17.97
N ILE A 297 32.26 -33.25 18.11
CA ILE A 297 31.77 -33.79 19.36
C ILE A 297 32.65 -34.97 19.68
N GLY A 298 33.70 -34.74 20.51
CA GLY A 298 34.39 -35.82 21.17
C GLY A 298 33.38 -36.59 22.03
N PRO A 299 33.66 -37.88 22.32
CA PRO A 299 32.76 -38.73 23.13
C PRO A 299 32.43 -38.15 24.51
N LEU A 300 33.21 -37.21 25.01
CA LEU A 300 33.09 -36.52 26.30
C LEU A 300 32.59 -35.06 26.19
N GLY A 301 32.26 -34.58 24.98
CA GLY A 301 31.94 -33.14 24.73
C GLY A 301 30.50 -32.72 25.01
N ALA A 302 29.60 -33.67 25.30
CA ALA A 302 28.17 -33.38 25.50
C ALA A 302 27.83 -32.75 26.88
N SER A 303 28.79 -32.75 27.82
CA SER A 303 28.54 -32.34 29.21
C SER A 303 29.15 -31.00 29.63
N ARG A 304 29.91 -30.30 28.78
CA ARG A 304 30.46 -28.98 29.12
C ARG A 304 29.52 -27.86 28.59
N GLU A 305 28.75 -27.29 29.49
CA GLU A 305 28.11 -25.98 29.26
C GLU A 305 29.22 -24.96 28.96
N ARG A 306 29.38 -24.59 27.67
CA ARG A 306 30.29 -23.51 27.29
C ARG A 306 29.66 -22.20 27.71
N SER A 307 30.32 -21.47 28.61
CA SER A 307 29.97 -20.09 28.94
C SER A 307 29.90 -19.26 27.65
N GLU A 308 28.78 -18.59 27.42
CA GLU A 308 28.61 -17.70 26.25
C GLU A 308 29.55 -16.50 26.38
N ARG A 309 30.27 -16.17 25.31
CA ARG A 309 31.05 -14.94 25.26
C ARG A 309 30.14 -13.73 25.40
N PRO A 310 30.46 -12.73 26.24
CA PRO A 310 29.62 -11.57 26.41
C PRO A 310 29.41 -10.84 25.07
N PRO A 311 28.18 -10.36 24.78
CA PRO A 311 27.91 -9.61 23.58
C PRO A 311 28.71 -8.30 23.56
N ARG A 312 29.26 -7.94 22.40
CA ARG A 312 30.12 -6.76 22.23
C ARG A 312 29.29 -5.53 21.85
N LEU A 313 29.69 -4.34 22.28
CA LEU A 313 29.06 -3.06 21.93
C LEU A 313 28.95 -2.83 20.41
N ARG A 314 29.89 -3.40 19.64
CA ARG A 314 29.87 -3.34 18.17
C ARG A 314 28.58 -3.92 17.55
N SER A 315 27.84 -4.77 18.28
CA SER A 315 26.56 -5.29 17.79
C SER A 315 25.44 -4.23 17.68
N LEU A 316 25.63 -3.05 18.30
CA LEU A 316 24.70 -1.92 18.16
C LEU A 316 24.89 -1.13 16.85
N LEU A 317 26.06 -1.22 16.21
CA LEU A 317 26.37 -0.43 15.02
C LEU A 317 25.32 -0.57 13.90
N PRO A 318 24.90 -1.79 13.49
CA PRO A 318 23.90 -1.93 12.42
C PRO A 318 22.53 -1.33 12.82
N LEU A 319 22.16 -1.44 14.10
CA LEU A 319 20.92 -0.85 14.61
C LEU A 319 20.97 0.67 14.54
N LEU A 320 22.04 1.28 15.04
CA LEU A 320 22.20 2.73 15.06
C LEU A 320 22.33 3.31 13.65
N THR A 321 23.08 2.65 12.76
CA THR A 321 23.22 3.09 11.37
C THR A 321 21.89 2.93 10.60
N GLY A 322 21.12 1.87 10.87
CA GLY A 322 19.80 1.70 10.28
C GLY A 322 18.81 2.78 10.74
N LEU A 323 18.76 3.08 12.04
CA LEU A 323 17.93 4.17 12.58
C LEU A 323 18.35 5.54 12.06
N ALA A 324 19.66 5.80 11.99
CA ALA A 324 20.18 7.04 11.38
C ALA A 324 19.80 7.16 9.89
N GLY A 325 19.80 6.03 9.16
CA GLY A 325 19.35 5.99 7.78
C GLY A 325 17.87 6.30 7.62
N LEU A 326 17.00 5.77 8.50
CA LEU A 326 15.56 6.10 8.49
C LEU A 326 15.31 7.59 8.77
N THR A 327 16.09 8.20 9.69
CA THR A 327 15.99 9.65 9.93
C THR A 327 16.54 10.46 8.75
N ALA A 328 17.60 9.99 8.10
CA ALA A 328 18.18 10.61 6.91
C ALA A 328 17.20 10.64 5.74
N VAL A 329 16.37 9.60 5.55
CA VAL A 329 15.29 9.60 4.54
C VAL A 329 14.41 10.84 4.70
N ARG A 330 14.04 11.20 5.93
CA ARG A 330 13.18 12.38 6.21
C ARG A 330 13.84 13.71 5.83
N VAL A 331 15.16 13.78 5.96
CA VAL A 331 15.92 14.98 5.59
C VAL A 331 16.11 15.05 4.07
N VAL A 332 16.50 13.93 3.46
CA VAL A 332 16.74 13.83 2.01
C VAL A 332 15.45 14.04 1.22
N SER A 333 14.30 13.55 1.69
CA SER A 333 12.99 13.71 1.02
C SER A 333 12.49 15.17 0.97
N ARG A 334 13.11 16.10 1.71
CA ARG A 334 12.81 17.54 1.63
C ARG A 334 13.57 18.26 0.54
N GLY A 335 14.60 17.64 -0.01
CA GLY A 335 15.36 18.17 -1.15
C GLY A 335 14.63 17.88 -2.48
N SER A 336 14.47 18.90 -3.33
CA SER A 336 13.68 18.82 -4.57
C SER A 336 14.31 18.00 -5.71
N GLU A 337 15.57 17.57 -5.59
CA GLU A 337 16.32 16.95 -6.71
C GLU A 337 16.62 15.46 -6.54
N VAL A 338 16.15 14.80 -5.47
CA VAL A 338 16.51 13.40 -5.20
C VAL A 338 15.53 12.44 -5.85
N SER A 339 16.04 11.53 -6.68
CA SER A 339 15.22 10.54 -7.37
C SER A 339 14.51 9.59 -6.40
N VAL A 340 13.28 9.21 -6.74
CA VAL A 340 12.46 8.22 -5.99
C VAL A 340 13.21 6.92 -5.77
N THR A 341 14.03 6.51 -6.74
CA THR A 341 14.86 5.30 -6.64
C THR A 341 15.89 5.41 -5.51
N THR A 342 16.56 6.56 -5.37
CA THR A 342 17.55 6.78 -4.30
C THR A 342 16.89 6.78 -2.93
N ILE A 343 15.75 7.46 -2.77
CA ILE A 343 14.96 7.46 -1.54
C ILE A 343 14.52 6.03 -1.19
N GLY A 344 14.04 5.28 -2.19
CA GLY A 344 13.62 3.90 -2.03
C GLY A 344 14.74 2.97 -1.58
N LEU A 345 15.91 3.04 -2.20
CA LEU A 345 17.08 2.25 -1.81
C LEU A 345 17.55 2.59 -0.40
N LEU A 346 17.57 3.87 -0.04
CA LEU A 346 17.91 4.31 1.30
C LEU A 346 16.90 3.80 2.34
N LEU A 347 15.61 3.84 2.03
CA LEU A 347 14.54 3.35 2.90
C LEU A 347 14.63 1.83 3.11
N VAL A 348 14.70 1.05 2.03
CA VAL A 348 14.82 -0.42 2.09
C VAL A 348 16.11 -0.84 2.79
N GLY A 349 17.24 -0.21 2.46
CA GLY A 349 18.53 -0.49 3.07
C GLY A 349 18.53 -0.20 4.58
N SER A 350 17.99 0.94 4.98
CA SER A 350 17.88 1.34 6.39
C SER A 350 16.93 0.43 7.17
N PHE A 351 15.82 0.02 6.56
CA PHE A 351 14.89 -0.96 7.13
C PHE A 351 15.56 -2.31 7.37
N CYS A 352 16.25 -2.85 6.36
CA CYS A 352 17.01 -4.11 6.47
C CYS A 352 18.08 -4.02 7.56
N LEU A 353 18.82 -2.91 7.58
CA LEU A 353 19.91 -2.71 8.51
C LEU A 353 19.42 -2.59 9.96
N THR A 354 18.28 -1.92 10.18
CA THR A 354 17.61 -1.85 11.49
C THR A 354 17.15 -3.24 11.93
N MET A 355 16.53 -3.99 11.03
CA MET A 355 16.03 -5.34 11.32
C MET A 355 17.14 -6.33 11.65
N LEU A 356 18.23 -6.35 10.87
CA LEU A 356 19.44 -7.12 11.16
C LEU A 356 20.11 -6.62 12.45
N GLY A 357 20.10 -5.30 12.65
CA GLY A 357 20.62 -4.65 13.84
C GLY A 357 19.89 -5.09 15.11
N LEU A 358 18.57 -5.21 15.08
CA LEU A 358 17.78 -5.75 16.19
C LEU A 358 18.19 -7.20 16.54
N LEU A 359 18.43 -8.03 15.52
CA LEU A 359 18.90 -9.42 15.74
C LEU A 359 20.27 -9.48 16.39
N TRP A 360 21.19 -8.61 15.98
CA TRP A 360 22.56 -8.62 16.51
C TRP A 360 22.70 -7.88 17.84
N ALA A 361 21.93 -6.81 18.03
CA ALA A 361 21.90 -6.04 19.27
C ALA A 361 21.05 -6.70 20.35
N GLY A 362 20.04 -7.50 19.97
CA GLY A 362 19.08 -8.10 20.89
C GLY A 362 19.72 -8.84 22.08
N PRO A 363 20.71 -9.72 21.89
CA PRO A 363 21.39 -10.35 23.03
C PRO A 363 22.07 -9.36 23.97
N LEU A 364 22.61 -8.25 23.45
CA LEU A 364 23.23 -7.21 24.28
C LEU A 364 22.14 -6.46 25.09
N LEU A 365 21.07 -6.05 24.42
CA LEU A 365 19.93 -5.37 25.06
C LEU A 365 19.30 -6.27 26.13
N THR A 366 19.09 -7.56 25.84
CA THR A 366 18.59 -8.55 26.81
C THR A 366 19.54 -8.68 28.02
N SER A 367 20.88 -8.69 27.81
CA SER A 367 21.83 -8.75 28.91
C SER A 367 21.82 -7.47 29.78
N TRP A 368 21.62 -6.29 29.16
CA TRP A 368 21.53 -5.01 29.88
C TRP A 368 20.24 -4.90 30.66
N SER A 369 19.11 -5.21 30.02
CA SER A 369 17.79 -5.19 30.68
C SER A 369 17.76 -6.18 31.87
N ALA A 370 18.30 -7.38 31.70
CA ALA A 370 18.39 -8.36 32.76
C ALA A 370 19.28 -7.87 33.94
N ARG A 371 20.41 -7.22 33.66
CA ARG A 371 21.30 -6.65 34.71
C ARG A 371 20.64 -5.48 35.43
N LEU A 372 19.92 -4.63 34.69
CA LEU A 372 19.19 -3.49 35.29
C LEU A 372 18.03 -3.98 36.16
N ALA A 373 17.20 -4.89 35.64
CA ALA A 373 16.08 -5.47 36.36
C ALA A 373 16.51 -6.24 37.62
N ARG A 374 17.71 -6.84 37.59
CA ARG A 374 18.29 -7.55 38.77
C ARG A 374 18.52 -6.65 39.97
N ARG A 375 18.71 -5.31 39.75
CA ARG A 375 18.87 -4.36 40.87
C ARG A 375 17.55 -4.16 41.65
N GLY A 376 16.41 -4.42 41.05
CA GLY A 376 15.08 -4.34 41.67
C GLY A 376 14.46 -5.69 42.04
N ALA A 377 15.18 -6.81 41.87
CA ALA A 377 14.64 -8.15 42.09
C ALA A 377 14.39 -8.41 43.60
N ARG A 378 13.13 -8.73 43.93
CA ARG A 378 12.68 -8.98 45.32
C ARG A 378 12.23 -10.42 45.56
N SER A 379 12.13 -11.26 44.52
CA SER A 379 11.70 -12.65 44.64
C SER A 379 12.76 -13.64 44.14
N ALA A 380 12.81 -14.83 44.72
CA ALA A 380 13.72 -15.88 44.30
C ALA A 380 13.57 -16.24 42.81
N ALA A 381 12.33 -16.25 42.28
CA ALA A 381 12.03 -16.48 40.87
C ALA A 381 12.66 -15.41 39.96
N GLN A 382 12.62 -14.13 40.36
CA GLN A 382 13.23 -13.01 39.63
C GLN A 382 14.76 -13.12 39.64
N VAL A 383 15.37 -13.39 40.80
CA VAL A 383 16.84 -13.52 40.90
C VAL A 383 17.36 -14.65 40.02
N ILE A 384 16.71 -15.82 40.04
CA ILE A 384 17.10 -16.97 39.24
C ILE A 384 16.94 -16.69 37.75
N SER A 385 15.79 -16.18 37.33
CA SER A 385 15.50 -15.91 35.91
C SER A 385 16.40 -14.81 35.33
N LEU A 386 16.55 -13.68 36.04
CA LEU A 386 17.39 -12.56 35.61
C LEU A 386 18.87 -12.89 35.61
N GLY A 387 19.34 -13.70 36.61
CA GLY A 387 20.71 -14.21 36.65
C GLY A 387 21.03 -15.04 35.41
N ARG A 388 20.10 -15.90 35.01
CA ARG A 388 20.25 -16.77 33.83
C ARG A 388 20.20 -16.00 32.53
N LEU A 389 19.26 -15.05 32.39
CA LEU A 389 19.16 -14.14 31.23
C LEU A 389 20.48 -13.37 31.03
N ALA A 390 21.11 -12.93 32.13
CA ALA A 390 22.36 -12.20 32.06
C ALA A 390 23.56 -13.13 31.65
N GLN A 391 23.50 -14.43 31.99
CA GLN A 391 24.54 -15.41 31.67
C GLN A 391 24.42 -16.00 30.26
N HIS A 392 23.18 -16.20 29.76
CA HIS A 392 22.88 -16.80 28.46
C HIS A 392 21.97 -15.90 27.59
N PRO A 393 22.40 -14.66 27.27
CA PRO A 393 21.54 -13.68 26.59
C PRO A 393 21.19 -14.06 25.15
N ARG A 394 22.10 -14.80 24.45
CA ARG A 394 21.84 -15.25 23.07
C ARG A 394 20.77 -16.33 23.00
N ALA A 395 20.84 -17.29 23.95
CA ALA A 395 19.83 -18.35 24.01
C ALA A 395 18.45 -17.79 24.38
N ALA A 396 18.41 -16.83 25.30
CA ALA A 396 17.17 -16.15 25.71
C ALA A 396 16.60 -15.31 24.57
N PHE A 397 17.41 -14.47 23.93
CA PHE A 397 16.95 -13.61 22.83
C PHE A 397 16.49 -14.43 21.61
N ARG A 398 17.12 -15.56 21.31
CA ARG A 398 16.70 -16.45 20.22
C ARG A 398 15.27 -16.94 20.41
N ALA A 399 14.82 -17.13 21.66
CA ALA A 399 13.45 -17.54 21.96
C ALA A 399 12.41 -16.48 21.60
N VAL A 400 12.75 -15.20 21.73
CA VAL A 400 11.81 -14.08 21.57
C VAL A 400 12.15 -13.18 20.37
N GLY A 401 13.27 -13.43 19.71
CA GLY A 401 13.76 -12.58 18.61
C GLY A 401 12.75 -12.43 17.46
N GLY A 402 11.99 -13.49 17.17
CA GLY A 402 10.90 -13.44 16.19
C GLY A 402 9.79 -12.47 16.58
N LEU A 403 9.42 -12.45 17.87
CA LEU A 403 8.40 -11.54 18.40
C LEU A 403 8.88 -10.08 18.38
N VAL A 404 10.16 -9.83 18.74
CA VAL A 404 10.75 -8.48 18.70
C VAL A 404 10.73 -7.92 17.27
N ILE A 405 11.06 -8.74 16.28
CA ILE A 405 11.00 -8.32 14.87
C ILE A 405 9.56 -8.08 14.44
N ALA A 406 8.61 -8.92 14.85
CA ALA A 406 7.21 -8.71 14.52
C ALA A 406 6.68 -7.40 15.12
N VAL A 407 7.00 -7.11 16.37
CA VAL A 407 6.64 -5.83 17.01
C VAL A 407 7.24 -4.65 16.26
N TYR A 408 8.51 -4.74 15.86
CA TYR A 408 9.16 -3.71 15.04
C TYR A 408 8.42 -3.50 13.71
N VAL A 409 8.11 -4.57 12.99
CA VAL A 409 7.38 -4.51 11.71
C VAL A 409 5.99 -3.92 11.90
N VAL A 410 5.24 -4.41 12.91
CA VAL A 410 3.90 -3.89 13.26
C VAL A 410 3.95 -2.41 13.58
N THR A 411 4.89 -1.98 14.41
CA THR A 411 5.04 -0.58 14.80
C THR A 411 5.38 0.29 13.59
N LEU A 412 6.29 -0.16 12.73
CA LEU A 412 6.67 0.59 11.54
C LEU A 412 5.49 0.78 10.59
N PHE A 413 4.74 -0.28 10.29
CA PHE A 413 3.55 -0.19 9.45
C PHE A 413 2.46 0.65 10.09
N ALA A 414 2.21 0.50 11.39
CA ALA A 414 1.24 1.32 12.11
C ALA A 414 1.60 2.82 12.05
N VAL A 415 2.87 3.16 12.26
CA VAL A 415 3.36 4.55 12.13
C VAL A 415 3.25 5.05 10.69
N ALA A 416 3.58 4.22 9.70
CA ALA A 416 3.46 4.59 8.29
C ALA A 416 2.00 4.86 7.89
N ILE A 417 1.07 3.99 8.32
CA ILE A 417 -0.38 4.16 8.10
C ILE A 417 -0.86 5.44 8.80
N THR A 418 -0.52 5.64 10.10
CA THR A 418 -0.93 6.83 10.85
C THR A 418 -0.37 8.11 10.23
N ALA A 419 0.86 8.09 9.72
CA ALA A 419 1.46 9.23 9.04
C ALA A 419 0.77 9.53 7.70
N ALA A 420 0.34 8.52 6.97
CA ALA A 420 -0.43 8.69 5.74
C ALA A 420 -1.83 9.25 6.01
N VAL A 421 -2.53 8.71 7.03
CA VAL A 421 -3.87 9.17 7.44
C VAL A 421 -3.82 10.55 8.11
N GLY A 422 -2.78 10.84 8.90
CA GLY A 422 -2.64 12.10 9.62
C GLY A 422 -2.42 13.34 8.73
N THR A 423 -2.22 13.16 7.43
CA THR A 423 -2.22 14.25 6.44
C THR A 423 -3.61 14.60 5.91
N ALA A 424 -4.65 13.83 6.29
CA ALA A 424 -6.02 14.15 5.94
C ALA A 424 -6.45 15.46 6.66
N VAL A 425 -6.64 16.50 5.87
CA VAL A 425 -7.13 17.79 6.39
C VAL A 425 -8.59 17.62 6.82
N PRO A 426 -9.02 18.17 7.97
CA PRO A 426 -10.43 18.18 8.32
C PRO A 426 -11.26 18.77 7.18
N THR A 427 -12.24 18.02 6.72
CA THR A 427 -13.07 18.42 5.58
C THR A 427 -14.51 18.72 5.97
N GLN A 428 -14.81 18.76 7.27
CA GLN A 428 -16.15 18.97 7.80
C GLN A 428 -16.14 20.06 8.89
N GLY A 429 -17.20 20.86 8.93
CA GLY A 429 -17.38 21.91 9.94
C GLY A 429 -17.98 23.17 9.32
N ALA A 430 -18.25 24.16 10.17
CA ALA A 430 -18.76 25.45 9.72
C ALA A 430 -17.79 26.14 8.75
N GLY A 431 -18.31 26.70 7.69
CA GLY A 431 -17.52 27.38 6.65
C GLY A 431 -16.99 26.46 5.55
N TYR A 432 -17.10 25.14 5.68
CA TYR A 432 -16.70 24.22 4.60
C TYR A 432 -17.84 24.02 3.59
N LEU A 433 -17.48 23.83 2.32
CA LEU A 433 -18.43 23.39 1.29
C LEU A 433 -19.06 22.06 1.72
N PRO A 434 -20.38 21.89 1.72
CA PRO A 434 -21.02 20.63 2.07
C PRO A 434 -20.52 19.46 1.21
N THR A 435 -20.39 18.29 1.79
CA THR A 435 -19.97 17.07 1.07
C THR A 435 -21.02 16.57 0.08
N THR A 436 -22.23 17.12 0.16
CA THR A 436 -23.38 16.88 -0.72
C THR A 436 -23.40 17.83 -1.92
N THR A 437 -22.44 18.76 -2.01
CA THR A 437 -22.34 19.70 -3.14
C THR A 437 -21.49 19.12 -4.24
N LEU A 438 -22.07 18.95 -5.42
CA LEU A 438 -21.35 18.68 -6.67
C LEU A 438 -20.77 19.97 -7.23
N TYR A 439 -19.58 19.88 -7.79
CA TYR A 439 -19.01 20.98 -8.58
C TYR A 439 -18.25 20.46 -9.79
N THR A 440 -18.26 21.26 -10.84
CA THR A 440 -17.46 21.07 -12.04
C THR A 440 -16.98 22.42 -12.56
N ILE A 441 -15.96 22.41 -13.41
CA ILE A 441 -15.41 23.62 -14.02
C ILE A 441 -15.72 23.57 -15.50
N ALA A 442 -16.49 24.51 -15.98
CA ALA A 442 -16.65 24.77 -17.41
C ALA A 442 -15.47 25.61 -17.90
N GLY A 443 -14.85 25.17 -18.98
CA GLY A 443 -13.74 25.90 -19.60
C GLY A 443 -14.17 27.31 -20.06
N PRO A 444 -13.22 28.20 -20.41
CA PRO A 444 -13.55 29.50 -20.97
C PRO A 444 -14.37 29.27 -22.26
N SER A 445 -15.61 29.70 -22.20
CA SER A 445 -16.62 29.38 -23.19
C SER A 445 -16.34 30.09 -24.51
N ASP A 446 -16.65 29.40 -25.60
CA ASP A 446 -17.07 30.01 -26.86
C ASP A 446 -18.21 31.03 -26.56
N PRO A 447 -18.21 32.23 -27.15
CA PRO A 447 -19.27 33.22 -26.95
C PRO A 447 -20.72 32.73 -27.18
N ALA A 448 -20.90 31.56 -27.80
CA ALA A 448 -22.18 30.86 -27.96
C ALA A 448 -22.64 30.09 -26.70
N ALA A 449 -21.83 29.91 -25.70
CA ALA A 449 -22.12 29.06 -24.55
C ALA A 449 -22.93 29.64 -23.37
N PRO A 450 -23.21 30.95 -23.22
CA PRO A 450 -24.09 31.44 -22.15
C PRO A 450 -25.45 30.78 -22.12
N ALA A 451 -26.04 30.52 -23.28
CA ALA A 451 -27.38 29.91 -23.39
C ALA A 451 -27.39 28.44 -22.90
N ASP A 452 -26.30 27.71 -23.11
CA ASP A 452 -26.15 26.33 -22.64
C ASP A 452 -25.98 26.28 -21.14
N LEU A 453 -25.21 27.21 -20.55
CA LEU A 453 -25.01 27.31 -19.11
C LEU A 453 -26.30 27.64 -18.36
N GLU A 454 -27.09 28.62 -18.85
CA GLU A 454 -28.38 28.94 -18.27
C GLU A 454 -29.37 27.77 -18.36
N THR A 455 -29.31 27.02 -19.46
CA THR A 455 -30.14 25.83 -19.65
C THR A 455 -29.74 24.72 -18.69
N ALA A 456 -28.44 24.51 -18.49
CA ALA A 456 -27.93 23.55 -17.52
C ALA A 456 -28.32 23.91 -16.08
N VAL A 457 -28.20 25.20 -15.69
CA VAL A 457 -28.62 25.70 -14.37
C VAL A 457 -30.10 25.46 -14.14
N ARG A 458 -30.98 25.78 -15.13
CA ARG A 458 -32.43 25.54 -15.01
C ARG A 458 -32.74 24.05 -14.85
N ARG A 459 -32.18 23.18 -15.70
CA ARG A 459 -32.39 21.73 -15.64
C ARG A 459 -31.94 21.15 -14.31
N LEU A 460 -30.84 21.63 -13.76
CA LEU A 460 -30.35 21.22 -12.44
C LEU A 460 -31.31 21.66 -11.33
N GLY A 461 -31.84 22.88 -11.41
CA GLY A 461 -32.84 23.38 -10.45
C GLY A 461 -34.15 22.61 -10.48
N ASP A 462 -34.50 22.00 -11.62
CA ASP A 462 -35.71 21.18 -11.76
C ASP A 462 -35.54 19.74 -11.19
N VAL A 463 -34.33 19.34 -10.81
CA VAL A 463 -34.06 18.01 -10.19
C VAL A 463 -34.53 18.01 -8.74
N GLU A 464 -35.48 17.17 -8.41
CA GLU A 464 -35.97 16.99 -7.04
C GLU A 464 -34.81 16.56 -6.10
N GLY A 465 -34.58 17.33 -5.03
CA GLY A 465 -33.49 17.15 -4.08
C GLY A 465 -32.25 18.01 -4.36
N VAL A 466 -32.21 18.78 -5.45
CA VAL A 466 -31.24 19.87 -5.64
C VAL A 466 -31.78 21.13 -4.97
N GLU A 467 -31.08 21.63 -3.97
CA GLU A 467 -31.50 22.76 -3.12
C GLU A 467 -30.97 24.10 -3.64
N THR A 468 -29.78 24.10 -4.22
CA THR A 468 -29.08 25.31 -4.67
C THR A 468 -28.28 25.02 -5.92
N VAL A 469 -28.39 25.87 -6.93
CA VAL A 469 -27.50 25.85 -8.10
C VAL A 469 -26.82 27.21 -8.20
N ALA A 470 -25.51 27.21 -8.12
CA ALA A 470 -24.72 28.45 -8.11
C ALA A 470 -23.66 28.44 -9.21
N LEU A 471 -23.34 29.62 -9.69
CA LEU A 471 -22.26 29.87 -10.63
C LEU A 471 -21.18 30.71 -9.93
N ALA A 472 -19.97 30.22 -9.92
CA ALA A 472 -18.82 30.96 -9.40
C ALA A 472 -17.81 31.18 -10.52
N ARG A 473 -17.38 32.42 -10.71
CA ARG A 473 -16.34 32.75 -11.68
C ARG A 473 -14.96 32.53 -11.09
N MET A 474 -14.11 31.79 -11.79
CA MET A 474 -12.76 31.53 -11.33
C MET A 474 -11.81 32.62 -11.86
N GLU A 475 -11.20 33.37 -10.97
CA GLU A 475 -10.15 34.32 -11.30
C GLU A 475 -8.79 33.67 -11.15
N ALA A 476 -7.94 33.86 -12.17
CA ALA A 476 -6.58 33.36 -12.13
C ALA A 476 -5.77 34.02 -10.98
N PRO A 477 -4.78 33.36 -10.41
CA PRO A 477 -3.92 33.95 -9.39
C PRO A 477 -3.25 35.19 -9.93
N ARG A 478 -3.38 36.33 -9.26
CA ARG A 478 -2.64 37.56 -9.61
C ARG A 478 -1.17 37.33 -9.34
N GLY A 479 -0.34 37.23 -10.39
CA GLY A 479 1.14 37.16 -10.27
C GLY A 479 1.85 36.00 -10.95
N SER A 480 1.38 35.47 -12.08
CA SER A 480 2.07 34.39 -12.82
C SER A 480 3.28 34.84 -13.66
N GLY A 481 3.98 35.91 -13.27
CA GLY A 481 5.07 36.51 -14.04
C GLY A 481 6.47 36.51 -13.38
N GLY A 482 6.74 35.67 -12.40
CA GLY A 482 8.04 35.63 -11.71
C GLY A 482 8.55 34.22 -11.47
N SER A 483 9.52 33.77 -12.23
CA SER A 483 10.36 32.61 -11.95
C SER A 483 11.34 32.94 -10.82
N GLY A 484 11.04 32.59 -9.57
CA GLY A 484 11.92 32.80 -8.42
C GLY A 484 11.97 31.58 -7.51
N ASP A 485 13.16 31.04 -7.36
CA ASP A 485 13.49 29.78 -6.68
C ASP A 485 13.42 29.77 -5.13
N SER A 486 12.74 30.72 -4.48
CA SER A 486 12.67 30.79 -3.02
C SER A 486 11.25 31.14 -2.54
N GLU A 487 10.35 30.19 -2.54
CA GLU A 487 8.98 30.42 -2.11
C GLU A 487 8.70 29.88 -0.69
N ASN A 488 8.34 30.81 0.20
CA ASN A 488 7.73 30.51 1.49
C ASN A 488 6.36 29.83 1.29
N GLN A 489 5.97 28.93 2.22
CA GLN A 489 4.66 28.25 2.18
C GLN A 489 3.48 29.24 2.18
N ASP A 490 3.65 30.42 2.74
CA ASP A 490 2.64 31.49 2.76
C ASP A 490 2.42 32.12 1.37
N GLU A 491 3.44 32.17 0.51
CA GLU A 491 3.29 32.65 -0.88
C GLU A 491 2.60 31.63 -1.79
N LYS A 492 2.84 30.32 -1.56
CA LYS A 492 2.08 29.24 -2.22
C LYS A 492 0.60 29.25 -1.81
N GLN A 493 0.30 29.73 -0.61
CA GLN A 493 -1.04 29.87 -0.09
C GLN A 493 -1.81 31.01 -0.78
N ASN A 494 -1.11 32.05 -1.17
CA ASN A 494 -1.67 33.23 -1.84
C ASN A 494 -1.89 33.04 -3.36
N ARG A 495 -1.36 31.96 -3.95
CA ARG A 495 -1.52 31.62 -5.38
C ARG A 495 -2.74 30.77 -5.70
N ALA A 496 -3.58 30.43 -4.72
CA ALA A 496 -4.85 29.80 -5.02
C ALA A 496 -5.74 30.78 -5.79
N GLY A 497 -6.30 30.36 -6.92
CA GLY A 497 -7.31 31.14 -7.61
C GLY A 497 -8.46 31.49 -6.68
N ARG A 498 -9.21 32.53 -6.99
CA ARG A 498 -10.38 32.93 -6.23
C ARG A 498 -11.65 32.67 -7.04
N LEU A 499 -12.74 32.40 -6.32
CA LEU A 499 -14.06 32.15 -6.86
C LEU A 499 -14.94 33.33 -6.47
N THR A 500 -15.48 34.05 -7.44
CA THR A 500 -16.43 35.14 -7.21
C THR A 500 -17.84 34.63 -7.46
N LEU A 501 -18.72 34.72 -6.46
CA LEU A 501 -20.12 34.27 -6.51
C LEU A 501 -21.00 35.21 -5.66
N SER A 502 -22.34 35.05 -5.78
CA SER A 502 -23.28 35.86 -5.00
C SER A 502 -23.17 35.54 -3.50
N VAL A 503 -23.48 36.53 -2.66
CA VAL A 503 -23.50 36.35 -1.19
C VAL A 503 -24.53 35.30 -0.78
N GLU A 504 -25.69 35.28 -1.49
CA GLU A 504 -26.78 34.33 -1.24
C GLU A 504 -26.34 32.89 -1.50
N ASP A 505 -25.76 32.64 -2.68
CA ASP A 505 -25.24 31.32 -3.05
C ASP A 505 -24.09 30.88 -2.14
N ALA A 506 -23.18 31.77 -1.79
CA ALA A 506 -22.07 31.47 -0.90
C ALA A 506 -22.58 31.00 0.48
N ARG A 507 -23.60 31.67 1.03
CA ARG A 507 -24.21 31.27 2.30
C ARG A 507 -24.95 29.94 2.20
N ALA A 508 -25.74 29.75 1.15
CA ALA A 508 -26.47 28.52 0.90
C ALA A 508 -25.49 27.31 0.78
N LEU A 509 -24.30 27.55 0.24
CA LEU A 509 -23.22 26.55 0.08
C LEU A 509 -22.25 26.48 1.27
N GLY A 510 -22.60 27.07 2.44
CA GLY A 510 -21.87 26.87 3.68
C GLY A 510 -20.86 27.97 4.06
N ALA A 511 -20.68 29.02 3.26
CA ALA A 511 -19.87 30.19 3.62
C ALA A 511 -20.66 31.13 4.54
N VAL A 512 -20.94 30.71 5.77
CA VAL A 512 -21.85 31.38 6.73
C VAL A 512 -21.49 32.84 7.03
N ASP A 513 -20.19 33.18 6.98
CA ASP A 513 -19.69 34.53 7.26
C ASP A 513 -19.63 35.43 6.01
N ALA A 514 -20.20 34.99 4.87
CA ALA A 514 -20.22 35.77 3.64
C ALA A 514 -21.06 37.04 3.81
N GLN A 515 -20.43 38.21 3.70
CA GLN A 515 -21.07 39.53 3.76
C GLN A 515 -20.41 40.47 2.74
N SER A 516 -21.23 41.27 2.04
CA SER A 516 -20.73 42.29 1.14
C SER A 516 -21.84 43.27 0.82
N ASP A 517 -21.53 44.57 0.76
CA ASP A 517 -22.43 45.64 0.37
C ASP A 517 -22.72 45.60 -1.14
N THR A 518 -21.87 44.96 -1.94
CA THR A 518 -22.00 44.83 -3.39
C THR A 518 -22.86 43.62 -3.80
N GLY A 519 -23.21 42.74 -2.86
CA GLY A 519 -23.91 41.49 -3.12
C GLY A 519 -23.04 40.35 -3.65
N TRP A 520 -21.72 40.58 -3.80
CA TRP A 520 -20.74 39.59 -4.29
C TRP A 520 -19.62 39.35 -3.32
N VAL A 521 -19.17 38.09 -3.23
CA VAL A 521 -18.02 37.68 -2.40
C VAL A 521 -17.05 36.86 -3.24
N SER A 522 -15.79 36.97 -2.85
CA SER A 522 -14.68 36.19 -3.40
C SER A 522 -14.16 35.24 -2.34
N VAL A 523 -14.09 33.94 -2.62
CA VAL A 523 -13.56 32.89 -1.74
C VAL A 523 -12.38 32.17 -2.39
N SER A 524 -11.45 31.65 -1.60
CA SER A 524 -10.33 30.85 -2.14
C SER A 524 -10.83 29.59 -2.85
N SER A 525 -10.27 29.25 -4.02
CA SER A 525 -10.58 28.00 -4.72
C SER A 525 -10.28 26.73 -3.90
N ARG A 526 -9.50 26.83 -2.84
CA ARG A 526 -9.30 25.76 -1.86
C ARG A 526 -10.57 25.35 -1.13
N TRP A 527 -11.58 26.23 -1.09
CA TRP A 527 -12.89 25.91 -0.55
C TRP A 527 -13.55 24.71 -1.24
N LEU A 528 -13.34 24.58 -2.54
CA LEU A 528 -13.79 23.40 -3.30
C LEU A 528 -13.09 22.09 -2.85
N VAL A 529 -11.92 22.20 -2.23
CA VAL A 529 -11.05 21.04 -1.98
C VAL A 529 -10.96 20.70 -0.49
N ASN A 530 -10.37 21.57 0.31
CA ASN A 530 -9.95 21.22 1.67
C ASN A 530 -9.87 22.38 2.66
N ALA A 531 -10.36 23.57 2.31
CA ALA A 531 -10.33 24.71 3.21
C ALA A 531 -11.75 25.16 3.59
N ALA A 532 -11.87 25.83 4.72
CA ALA A 532 -13.05 26.62 5.04
C ALA A 532 -13.10 27.85 4.13
N ALA A 533 -14.32 28.39 3.91
CA ALA A 533 -14.50 29.65 3.19
C ALA A 533 -13.78 30.78 3.92
N ASP A 534 -13.10 31.63 3.15
CA ASP A 534 -12.54 32.90 3.58
C ASP A 534 -13.18 34.03 2.75
N PRO A 535 -14.48 34.31 2.95
CA PRO A 535 -15.21 35.24 2.10
C PRO A 535 -14.66 36.66 2.26
N GLN A 536 -14.37 37.30 1.14
CA GLN A 536 -13.97 38.71 1.06
C GLN A 536 -14.96 39.46 0.18
N PRO A 537 -15.34 40.69 0.50
CA PRO A 537 -16.16 41.51 -0.37
C PRO A 537 -15.55 41.62 -1.77
N ALA A 538 -16.37 41.46 -2.79
CA ALA A 538 -15.95 41.56 -4.19
C ALA A 538 -16.95 42.41 -4.99
N GLU A 539 -16.52 42.82 -6.16
CA GLU A 539 -17.41 43.41 -7.15
C GLU A 539 -18.06 42.33 -8.02
N ALA A 540 -19.10 42.67 -8.74
CA ALA A 540 -19.70 41.76 -9.70
C ALA A 540 -18.63 41.23 -10.68
N PRO A 541 -18.66 39.94 -11.02
CA PRO A 541 -17.70 39.39 -11.95
C PRO A 541 -17.76 40.09 -13.30
N GLY A 542 -16.58 40.52 -13.80
CA GLY A 542 -16.52 41.25 -15.07
C GLY A 542 -16.94 40.39 -16.26
N GLU A 543 -17.39 41.04 -17.35
CA GLU A 543 -17.68 40.37 -18.60
C GLU A 543 -16.37 40.01 -19.33
N GLY A 544 -16.08 38.74 -19.52
CA GLY A 544 -14.87 38.28 -20.22
C GLY A 544 -14.72 36.75 -20.13
N PRO A 545 -13.92 36.11 -20.98
CA PRO A 545 -13.75 34.67 -20.96
C PRO A 545 -12.94 34.26 -19.68
N ALA A 546 -13.63 33.64 -18.76
CA ALA A 546 -13.01 33.04 -17.56
C ALA A 546 -13.67 31.70 -17.23
N PRO A 547 -12.95 30.72 -16.70
CA PRO A 547 -13.54 29.49 -16.27
C PRO A 547 -14.65 29.73 -15.24
N THR A 548 -15.76 29.03 -15.41
CA THR A 548 -16.93 29.13 -14.52
C THR A 548 -17.08 27.81 -13.76
N VAL A 549 -17.22 27.89 -12.46
CA VAL A 549 -17.51 26.74 -11.61
C VAL A 549 -19.01 26.63 -11.45
N LEU A 550 -19.60 25.53 -11.88
CA LEU A 550 -20.97 25.18 -11.66
C LEU A 550 -21.06 24.35 -10.38
N LEU A 551 -21.84 24.81 -9.41
CA LEU A 551 -22.05 24.13 -8.12
C LEU A 551 -23.53 23.74 -7.98
N ALA A 552 -23.80 22.54 -7.52
CA ALA A 552 -25.14 22.08 -7.18
C ALA A 552 -25.14 21.49 -5.77
N GLY A 553 -25.74 22.21 -4.83
CA GLY A 553 -26.03 21.73 -3.48
C GLY A 553 -27.22 20.79 -3.50
N THR A 554 -27.07 19.59 -2.94
CA THR A 554 -28.12 18.57 -2.90
C THR A 554 -28.43 18.16 -1.46
N ASP A 555 -29.58 17.52 -1.26
CA ASP A 555 -30.01 16.92 0.02
C ASP A 555 -29.13 15.73 0.46
N GLY A 556 -28.17 15.29 -0.38
CA GLY A 556 -27.28 14.18 -0.13
C GLY A 556 -27.85 12.81 -0.49
N GLY A 557 -29.02 12.74 -1.08
CA GLY A 557 -29.58 11.50 -1.63
C GLY A 557 -28.66 10.94 -2.74
N ALA A 558 -28.23 9.68 -2.65
CA ALA A 558 -27.33 9.09 -3.64
C ALA A 558 -27.87 9.19 -5.07
N GLY A 559 -29.16 8.93 -5.28
CA GLY A 559 -29.80 9.08 -6.58
C GLY A 559 -29.85 10.54 -7.07
N VAL A 560 -30.00 11.52 -6.18
CA VAL A 560 -30.01 12.95 -6.52
C VAL A 560 -28.63 13.39 -7.00
N LEU A 561 -27.57 13.02 -6.26
CA LEU A 561 -26.19 13.29 -6.65
C LEU A 561 -25.87 12.74 -8.03
N GLU A 562 -26.24 11.48 -8.30
CA GLU A 562 -25.93 10.84 -9.56
C GLU A 562 -26.75 11.40 -10.74
N ARG A 563 -28.03 11.76 -10.53
CA ARG A 563 -28.84 12.49 -11.54
C ARG A 563 -28.23 13.85 -11.88
N ALA A 564 -27.89 14.63 -10.84
CA ALA A 564 -27.27 15.94 -11.04
C ALA A 564 -25.92 15.81 -11.77
N ARG A 565 -25.11 14.79 -11.43
CA ARG A 565 -23.83 14.52 -12.10
C ARG A 565 -24.01 14.18 -13.57
N THR A 566 -24.92 13.28 -13.90
CA THR A 566 -25.21 12.90 -15.28
C THR A 566 -25.76 14.09 -16.08
N LEU A 567 -26.66 14.87 -15.49
CA LEU A 567 -27.21 16.07 -16.15
C LEU A 567 -26.11 17.11 -16.42
N MET A 568 -25.19 17.34 -15.49
CA MET A 568 -24.03 18.22 -15.73
C MET A 568 -23.19 17.71 -16.90
N GLU A 569 -22.85 16.42 -16.92
CA GLU A 569 -21.98 15.82 -17.95
C GLU A 569 -22.65 15.80 -19.33
N THR A 570 -23.96 15.54 -19.40
CA THR A 570 -24.74 15.49 -20.65
C THR A 570 -25.28 16.86 -21.06
N SER A 571 -24.94 17.94 -20.35
CA SER A 571 -25.43 19.31 -20.63
C SER A 571 -24.91 19.92 -21.94
N GLY A 572 -23.90 19.31 -22.57
CA GLY A 572 -23.20 19.87 -23.74
C GLY A 572 -22.13 20.93 -23.40
N LEU A 573 -21.96 21.25 -22.12
CA LEU A 573 -20.90 22.17 -21.67
C LEU A 573 -19.51 21.55 -21.85
N ASN A 574 -18.54 22.37 -22.24
CA ASN A 574 -17.15 21.94 -22.30
C ASN A 574 -16.56 21.91 -20.86
N LEU A 575 -16.76 20.79 -20.16
CA LEU A 575 -16.31 20.62 -18.79
C LEU A 575 -14.81 20.26 -18.77
N THR A 576 -14.05 20.89 -17.88
CA THR A 576 -12.63 20.56 -17.70
C THR A 576 -12.42 19.32 -16.84
N MET A 577 -13.42 18.94 -16.06
CA MET A 577 -13.41 17.74 -15.22
C MET A 577 -14.83 17.20 -15.04
N TYR A 578 -14.96 15.90 -14.74
CA TYR A 578 -16.24 15.34 -14.33
C TYR A 578 -16.75 16.02 -13.06
N PRO A 579 -18.08 16.14 -12.88
CA PRO A 579 -18.65 16.71 -11.66
C PRO A 579 -18.29 15.83 -10.45
N ILE A 580 -17.70 16.44 -9.42
CA ILE A 580 -17.24 15.76 -8.21
C ILE A 580 -17.77 16.44 -6.96
N THR A 581 -17.88 15.68 -5.89
CA THR A 581 -18.04 16.19 -4.53
C THR A 581 -16.68 16.30 -3.83
N ARG A 582 -16.62 17.01 -2.72
CA ARG A 582 -15.43 16.99 -1.86
C ARG A 582 -15.11 15.58 -1.34
N ASN A 583 -16.14 14.77 -1.08
CA ASN A 583 -15.97 13.37 -0.68
C ASN A 583 -15.31 12.53 -1.77
N ASP A 584 -15.74 12.69 -3.03
CA ASP A 584 -15.16 11.97 -4.16
C ASP A 584 -13.65 12.27 -4.26
N ARG A 585 -13.28 13.55 -4.15
CA ARG A 585 -11.87 13.96 -4.21
C ARG A 585 -11.04 13.47 -3.04
N THR A 586 -11.59 13.53 -1.82
CA THR A 586 -10.89 13.01 -0.64
C THR A 586 -10.82 11.47 -0.66
N ALA A 587 -11.87 10.80 -1.16
CA ALA A 587 -11.89 9.36 -1.33
C ALA A 587 -10.79 8.88 -2.28
N VAL A 588 -10.53 9.59 -3.38
CA VAL A 588 -9.42 9.22 -4.30
C VAL A 588 -8.06 9.33 -3.64
N ILE A 589 -7.81 10.41 -2.91
CA ILE A 589 -6.53 10.60 -2.22
C ILE A 589 -6.40 9.61 -1.06
N ALA A 590 -7.46 9.43 -0.28
CA ALA A 590 -7.49 8.53 0.86
C ALA A 590 -7.51 7.04 0.44
N THR A 591 -8.34 6.66 -0.54
CA THR A 591 -8.44 5.25 -0.98
C THR A 591 -7.23 4.79 -1.76
N ALA A 592 -6.61 5.64 -2.57
CA ALA A 592 -5.40 5.27 -3.30
C ALA A 592 -4.20 5.03 -2.37
N VAL A 593 -4.04 5.82 -1.31
CA VAL A 593 -2.89 5.74 -0.41
C VAL A 593 -3.23 4.96 0.87
N GLU A 594 -4.36 5.27 1.53
CA GLU A 594 -4.71 4.70 2.83
C GLU A 594 -5.14 3.24 2.73
N ASN A 595 -6.06 2.89 1.83
CA ASN A 595 -6.57 1.53 1.73
C ASN A 595 -5.51 0.55 1.22
N GLN A 596 -4.65 0.98 0.29
CA GLN A 596 -3.59 0.13 -0.24
C GLN A 596 -2.52 -0.15 0.81
N PHE A 597 -1.98 0.90 1.42
CA PHE A 597 -0.95 0.76 2.45
C PHE A 597 -1.50 0.14 3.73
N ALA A 598 -2.73 0.51 4.15
CA ALA A 598 -3.37 -0.05 5.32
C ALA A 598 -3.67 -1.55 5.13
N THR A 599 -4.26 -1.96 4.01
CA THR A 599 -4.59 -3.38 3.75
C THR A 599 -3.33 -4.23 3.69
N LEU A 600 -2.31 -3.80 2.96
CA LEU A 600 -1.00 -4.49 2.90
C LEU A 600 -0.31 -4.50 4.26
N GLY A 601 -0.38 -3.39 4.99
CA GLY A 601 0.13 -3.28 6.35
C GLY A 601 -0.57 -4.25 7.31
N TYR A 602 -1.90 -4.32 7.31
CA TYR A 602 -2.67 -5.25 8.14
C TYR A 602 -2.37 -6.71 7.81
N ILE A 603 -2.26 -7.07 6.52
CA ILE A 603 -1.87 -8.40 6.09
C ILE A 603 -0.45 -8.71 6.58
N GLY A 604 0.50 -7.79 6.42
CA GLY A 604 1.87 -7.93 6.90
C GLY A 604 1.95 -8.10 8.42
N ILE A 605 1.16 -7.32 9.17
CA ILE A 605 1.02 -7.41 10.62
C ILE A 605 0.49 -8.79 11.03
N LEU A 606 -0.58 -9.26 10.38
CA LEU A 606 -1.22 -10.52 10.70
C LEU A 606 -0.28 -11.71 10.44
N ILE A 607 0.43 -11.69 9.32
CA ILE A 607 1.44 -12.71 8.98
C ILE A 607 2.60 -12.66 9.99
N ALA A 608 3.16 -11.48 10.26
CA ALA A 608 4.26 -11.32 11.19
C ALA A 608 3.87 -11.77 12.62
N ALA A 609 2.68 -11.41 13.10
CA ALA A 609 2.15 -11.82 14.38
C ALA A 609 1.93 -13.34 14.45
N GLY A 610 1.34 -13.95 13.41
CA GLY A 610 1.11 -15.38 13.31
C GLY A 610 2.41 -16.18 13.34
N VAL A 611 3.38 -15.81 12.49
CA VAL A 611 4.71 -16.45 12.45
C VAL A 611 5.45 -16.28 13.78
N SER A 612 5.35 -15.11 14.40
CA SER A 612 6.02 -14.83 15.67
C SER A 612 5.43 -15.59 16.83
N THR A 613 4.09 -15.70 16.87
CA THR A 613 3.38 -16.52 17.85
C THR A 613 3.76 -18.00 17.72
N ALA A 614 3.79 -18.51 16.49
CA ALA A 614 4.27 -19.86 16.20
C ALA A 614 5.74 -20.07 16.63
N SER A 615 6.61 -19.10 16.32
CA SER A 615 8.02 -19.10 16.70
C SER A 615 8.20 -19.12 18.22
N LEU A 616 7.46 -18.28 18.95
CA LEU A 616 7.49 -18.24 20.41
C LEU A 616 6.99 -19.55 21.02
N ALA A 617 5.88 -20.12 20.52
CA ALA A 617 5.34 -21.38 20.98
C ALA A 617 6.36 -22.52 20.79
N VAL A 618 6.93 -22.66 19.60
CA VAL A 618 7.94 -23.67 19.29
C VAL A 618 9.18 -23.49 20.15
N SER A 619 9.67 -22.25 20.30
CA SER A 619 10.84 -21.94 21.12
C SER A 619 10.62 -22.23 22.61
N THR A 620 9.44 -21.91 23.14
CA THR A 620 9.08 -22.19 24.53
C THR A 620 9.00 -23.70 24.78
N ILE A 621 8.35 -24.47 23.89
CA ILE A 621 8.31 -25.93 23.96
C ILE A 621 9.72 -26.50 23.90
N ALA A 622 10.57 -25.99 22.99
CA ALA A 622 11.96 -26.40 22.84
C ALA A 622 12.76 -26.20 24.14
N SER A 623 12.61 -25.02 24.74
CA SER A 623 13.34 -24.66 25.98
C SER A 623 12.87 -25.51 27.17
N LEU A 624 11.59 -25.82 27.28
CA LEU A 624 11.05 -26.70 28.31
C LEU A 624 11.54 -28.14 28.16
N LEU A 625 11.55 -28.67 26.94
CA LEU A 625 12.04 -30.01 26.65
C LEU A 625 13.55 -30.15 26.95
N ALA A 626 14.35 -29.15 26.57
CA ALA A 626 15.79 -29.14 26.85
C ALA A 626 16.10 -29.08 28.33
N ARG A 627 15.21 -28.52 29.15
CA ARG A 627 15.37 -28.33 30.60
C ARG A 627 14.66 -29.36 31.47
N ARG A 628 14.00 -30.34 30.87
CA ARG A 628 13.17 -31.31 31.58
C ARG A 628 13.89 -31.96 32.76
N ARG A 629 15.17 -32.35 32.59
CA ARG A 629 16.00 -32.95 33.67
C ARG A 629 16.28 -31.96 34.80
N VAL A 630 16.69 -30.73 34.49
CA VAL A 630 17.02 -29.71 35.49
C VAL A 630 15.78 -29.31 36.30
N LEU A 631 14.64 -29.10 35.63
CA LEU A 631 13.36 -28.77 36.26
C LEU A 631 12.86 -29.92 37.15
N SER A 632 13.05 -31.20 36.75
CA SER A 632 12.69 -32.35 37.57
C SER A 632 13.59 -32.46 38.80
N LEU A 633 14.90 -32.20 38.70
CA LEU A 633 15.83 -32.19 39.83
C LEU A 633 15.51 -31.07 40.83
N LEU A 634 15.22 -29.86 40.36
CA LEU A 634 14.81 -28.74 41.23
C LEU A 634 13.48 -29.06 41.98
N ARG A 635 12.58 -29.81 41.35
CA ARG A 635 11.35 -30.26 41.97
C ARG A 635 11.63 -31.35 43.07
N LEU A 636 12.58 -32.23 42.80
CA LEU A 636 12.98 -33.25 43.80
C LEU A 636 13.65 -32.62 45.02
N VAL A 637 14.32 -31.47 44.86
CA VAL A 637 14.91 -30.68 45.94
C VAL A 637 13.88 -29.85 46.70
N GLY A 638 12.55 -29.93 46.31
CA GLY A 638 11.47 -29.30 47.04
C GLY A 638 11.03 -27.92 46.50
N MET A 639 11.48 -27.50 45.29
CA MET A 639 11.07 -26.19 44.75
C MET A 639 9.57 -26.18 44.39
N PRO A 640 8.75 -25.17 44.88
CA PRO A 640 7.34 -25.07 44.58
C PRO A 640 7.05 -24.87 43.08
N ARG A 641 5.95 -25.45 42.60
CA ARG A 641 5.53 -25.35 41.18
C ARG A 641 5.33 -23.92 40.73
N ASP A 642 4.85 -23.05 41.60
CA ASP A 642 4.55 -21.62 41.31
C ASP A 642 5.84 -20.84 41.04
N VAL A 643 6.91 -21.12 41.79
CA VAL A 643 8.23 -20.49 41.58
C VAL A 643 8.80 -20.91 40.22
N LEU A 644 8.65 -22.18 39.83
CA LEU A 644 9.09 -22.68 38.54
C LEU A 644 8.27 -22.04 37.38
N ARG A 645 6.95 -21.94 37.53
CA ARG A 645 6.09 -21.28 36.51
C ARG A 645 6.42 -19.80 36.35
N ARG A 646 6.56 -19.08 37.45
CA ARG A 646 6.94 -17.64 37.45
C ARG A 646 8.33 -17.43 36.88
N SER A 647 9.29 -18.30 37.16
CA SER A 647 10.65 -18.23 36.60
C SER A 647 10.64 -18.36 35.07
N VAL A 648 9.88 -19.34 34.54
CA VAL A 648 9.70 -19.49 33.08
C VAL A 648 8.99 -18.27 32.47
N ALA A 649 7.96 -17.75 33.13
CA ALA A 649 7.25 -16.55 32.65
C ALA A 649 8.18 -15.33 32.59
N TYR A 650 8.99 -15.08 33.62
CA TYR A 650 9.96 -13.97 33.61
C TYR A 650 11.05 -14.13 32.53
N GLU A 651 11.50 -15.38 32.28
CA GLU A 651 12.48 -15.65 31.20
C GLU A 651 11.94 -15.36 29.79
N THR A 652 10.61 -15.51 29.58
CA THR A 652 9.98 -15.26 28.28
C THR A 652 9.49 -13.82 28.11
N LEU A 653 8.96 -13.19 29.17
CA LEU A 653 8.38 -11.86 29.10
C LEU A 653 9.43 -10.75 29.12
N LEU A 654 10.48 -10.87 29.93
CA LEU A 654 11.45 -9.79 30.10
C LEU A 654 12.23 -9.41 28.83
N PRO A 655 12.61 -10.36 27.93
CA PRO A 655 13.27 -9.99 26.67
C PRO A 655 12.31 -9.34 25.64
N VAL A 656 10.99 -9.41 25.88
CA VAL A 656 9.95 -8.83 25.02
C VAL A 656 9.61 -7.42 25.47
N ALA A 657 9.61 -7.19 26.79
CA ALA A 657 9.39 -5.86 27.39
C ALA A 657 10.60 -4.93 27.22
#